data_5667bb7bde2b38cf6d7d1d4262cad3c9
#
_entry.id   5667bb7bde2b38cf6d7d1d4262cad3c9
#
_cell.length_a   1.000
_cell.length_b   1.000
_cell.length_c   1.000
_cell.angle_alpha   90.00
_cell.angle_beta   90.00
_cell.angle_gamma   90.00
#
_symmetry.space_group_name_H-M   'P 1'
#
loop_
_entity.id
_entity.type
_entity.pdbx_description
1 polymer ?
#
loop_
_entity_poly.entity_id
_entity_poly.type
_entity_poly.pdbx_seq_one_letter_code
_entity_poly.pdbx_strand_id
1 'polypeptide(L)'
;MFGKKNYSVENKDHGNRDAHIRGTIILAIAFFIDAIIVTQYMAHVFQYHPALGFNINHFYMPWACVIWYFKWGDLYPAVFSQIGNMALCVTLVCMFFSLIVYSQLTSQLKAKADLYGSARWSNEKDIENAGLFSESPESVVVGGYQDKKGHIRYLRHSGPEHVLTFAPTRSGKGVGLVVPTMLSWSQSAVVTDLKGELWALTAGWRQKYAHNRVLKFEPAAEDSIHWNPLDEIRYGSPEVVGDVQNLATLIVDPDGKGLEDHWAKTAYALLTGVILFVLRESHRPAEMKTRKTESTVKQYQRSEGFGRGQIGLRQNDQDSSKPLEQQVGGTILANLPMVDRLLSIAKPGDLWNAMSKDECSEEEERLGCEVEHVKNFKELPKDEQIRIQWLRDTKGISKIIRAAGNDMKARPEEEAGSVLSTAKSFLSLYRDPVVANNISESEFRIRDLMYHSDNPSMPDDSIFKDGNHRQAVTLYIVTQPNDKNRLRPLVRVMVNMIVRLLANKMEFEKGRPKALYDHRLLLMLDEFPSLGKLDILQESLAFISGYGLKAYLITQDINQLKSKEMGYGEDETITSNCHVQNAYAPNRIETAEHLSKMAGQTTIVKEDVSINMSQGGGLFSGLSKNKSLRESQRELITPDECMRLKLPVKDGANIIEPGEMLIFVAGYPAIRGVQPLYFKDPVYLKRAQVTTPADTDRIRLPVRRMQSETINVHDIRKRDHEVQSQSQSLGTVEAQKPMSLNDCVTTDPKEAA
;
A
#
# COMPACT_ATOMS: atom_id res chain seq x y z
N MET A 1 -26.98 45.80 -3.87
CA MET A 1 -26.20 44.78 -3.18
C MET A 1 -27.14 43.94 -2.33
N PHE A 2 -27.62 42.79 -2.84
CA PHE A 2 -28.50 41.89 -2.07
C PHE A 2 -27.70 40.61 -1.80
N GLY A 3 -27.33 40.44 -0.51
CA GLY A 3 -26.62 39.26 -0.06
C GLY A 3 -27.47 37.99 -0.17
N LYS A 4 -27.13 37.07 -1.05
CA LYS A 4 -27.69 35.71 -1.08
C LYS A 4 -27.18 34.95 0.14
N LYS A 5 -28.00 34.71 1.13
CA LYS A 5 -27.69 33.76 2.22
C LYS A 5 -27.89 32.34 1.70
N ASN A 6 -26.79 31.62 1.45
CA ASN A 6 -26.82 30.18 1.22
C ASN A 6 -26.97 29.48 2.56
N TYR A 7 -28.06 28.74 2.76
CA TYR A 7 -28.23 27.89 3.93
C TYR A 7 -27.70 26.50 3.59
N SER A 8 -26.58 26.10 4.21
CA SER A 8 -26.12 24.72 4.24
C SER A 8 -27.01 23.87 5.18
N VAL A 9 -26.93 22.56 5.09
CA VAL A 9 -27.67 21.59 5.91
C VAL A 9 -27.47 21.82 7.43
N GLU A 10 -26.37 22.46 7.84
CA GLU A 10 -26.11 22.87 9.23
C GLU A 10 -27.13 23.89 9.79
N ASN A 11 -27.85 24.62 8.94
CA ASN A 11 -28.87 25.58 9.39
C ASN A 11 -30.28 24.98 9.62
N LYS A 12 -30.47 23.66 9.46
CA LYS A 12 -31.77 23.00 9.76
C LYS A 12 -32.16 23.14 11.20
N ASP A 13 -31.25 23.12 12.14
CA ASP A 13 -31.52 23.25 13.57
C ASP A 13 -31.99 24.66 13.94
N HIS A 14 -31.47 25.71 13.30
CA HIS A 14 -31.91 27.08 13.55
C HIS A 14 -33.29 27.37 12.97
N GLY A 15 -33.62 26.92 11.77
CA GLY A 15 -34.94 27.13 11.17
C GLY A 15 -36.07 26.41 11.93
N ASN A 16 -35.78 25.19 12.39
CA ASN A 16 -36.73 24.41 13.20
C ASN A 16 -36.90 25.04 14.59
N ARG A 17 -35.83 25.56 15.18
CA ARG A 17 -35.86 26.26 16.47
C ARG A 17 -36.68 27.54 16.42
N ASP A 18 -36.55 28.33 15.36
CA ASP A 18 -37.32 29.55 15.13
C ASP A 18 -38.83 29.27 14.91
N ALA A 19 -39.18 28.18 14.21
CA ALA A 19 -40.56 27.75 14.02
C ALA A 19 -41.18 27.26 15.32
N HIS A 20 -40.44 26.52 16.14
CA HIS A 20 -40.89 26.12 17.49
C HIS A 20 -41.07 27.33 18.42
N ILE A 21 -40.17 28.31 18.39
CA ILE A 21 -40.29 29.54 19.17
C ILE A 21 -41.56 30.32 18.77
N ARG A 22 -41.80 30.49 17.46
CA ARG A 22 -43.04 31.18 16.98
C ARG A 22 -44.31 30.42 17.35
N GLY A 23 -44.29 29.09 17.24
CA GLY A 23 -45.40 28.23 17.68
C GLY A 23 -45.70 28.37 19.18
N THR A 24 -44.66 28.41 20.01
CA THR A 24 -44.78 28.60 21.44
C THR A 24 -45.36 29.98 21.77
N ILE A 25 -44.94 31.04 21.05
CA ILE A 25 -45.49 32.40 21.22
C ILE A 25 -46.97 32.43 20.85
N ILE A 26 -47.41 31.79 19.77
CA ILE A 26 -48.81 31.73 19.36
C ILE A 26 -49.66 31.00 20.41
N LEU A 27 -49.16 29.91 20.96
CA LEU A 27 -49.80 29.16 22.02
C LEU A 27 -49.94 29.98 23.30
N ALA A 28 -48.94 30.77 23.66
CA ALA A 28 -48.99 31.69 24.79
C ALA A 28 -50.01 32.83 24.58
N ILE A 29 -50.09 33.40 23.39
CA ILE A 29 -51.09 34.42 23.01
C ILE A 29 -52.50 33.83 23.08
N ALA A 30 -52.72 32.63 22.57
CA ALA A 30 -54.01 31.96 22.61
C ALA A 30 -54.46 31.71 24.05
N PHE A 31 -53.56 31.28 24.91
CA PHE A 31 -53.83 31.09 26.34
C PHE A 31 -54.16 32.43 27.06
N PHE A 32 -53.51 33.51 26.67
CA PHE A 32 -53.80 34.84 27.20
C PHE A 32 -55.17 35.36 26.76
N ILE A 33 -55.60 35.13 25.53
CA ILE A 33 -56.92 35.44 24.98
C ILE A 33 -58.00 34.63 25.73
N ASP A 34 -57.75 33.32 25.91
CA ASP A 34 -58.66 32.45 26.67
C ASP A 34 -58.89 32.96 28.08
N ALA A 35 -57.83 33.33 28.80
CA ALA A 35 -57.91 33.87 30.14
C ALA A 35 -58.72 35.20 30.20
N ILE A 36 -58.61 36.06 29.16
CA ILE A 36 -59.43 37.26 29.04
C ILE A 36 -60.90 36.88 28.90
N ILE A 37 -61.24 35.96 27.95
CA ILE A 37 -62.64 35.56 27.68
C ILE A 37 -63.28 34.98 28.94
N VAL A 38 -62.60 34.03 29.59
CA VAL A 38 -63.10 33.40 30.82
C VAL A 38 -63.28 34.37 31.91
N THR A 39 -62.36 35.33 32.12
CA THR A 39 -62.48 36.38 33.17
C THR A 39 -63.66 37.33 32.93
N GLN A 40 -63.83 37.80 31.66
CA GLN A 40 -64.93 38.69 31.33
C GLN A 40 -66.29 37.99 31.43
N TYR A 41 -66.35 36.71 30.99
CA TYR A 41 -67.57 35.94 31.17
C TYR A 41 -67.95 35.69 32.62
N MET A 42 -66.96 35.40 33.48
CA MET A 42 -67.14 35.25 34.89
C MET A 42 -67.66 36.60 35.52
N ALA A 43 -67.05 37.72 35.15
CA ALA A 43 -67.51 39.04 35.57
C ALA A 43 -68.95 39.40 35.18
N HIS A 44 -69.32 39.00 33.95
CA HIS A 44 -70.68 39.14 33.43
C HIS A 44 -71.67 38.28 34.22
N VAL A 45 -71.40 37.04 34.55
CA VAL A 45 -72.22 36.12 35.32
C VAL A 45 -72.44 36.69 36.73
N PHE A 46 -71.43 37.34 37.35
CA PHE A 46 -71.51 38.01 38.59
C PHE A 46 -71.99 39.48 38.48
N GLN A 47 -72.63 39.86 37.32
CA GLN A 47 -73.19 41.16 37.02
C GLN A 47 -72.26 42.36 37.38
N TYR A 48 -70.97 42.22 37.20
CA TYR A 48 -69.92 43.21 37.47
C TYR A 48 -69.97 43.72 38.86
N HIS A 49 -70.35 42.92 39.85
CA HIS A 49 -70.48 43.28 41.24
C HIS A 49 -69.22 43.96 41.81
N PRO A 50 -69.36 45.07 42.63
CA PRO A 50 -68.18 45.79 43.12
C PRO A 50 -67.16 44.95 43.90
N ALA A 51 -67.57 43.82 44.51
CA ALA A 51 -66.71 42.92 45.24
C ALA A 51 -65.64 42.22 44.35
N LEU A 52 -65.82 42.23 43.00
CA LEU A 52 -64.85 41.64 42.03
C LEU A 52 -63.54 42.45 41.98
N GLY A 53 -63.53 43.67 42.53
CA GLY A 53 -62.28 44.44 42.64
C GLY A 53 -62.04 45.42 41.50
N PHE A 54 -60.78 45.80 41.32
CA PHE A 54 -60.38 46.81 40.35
C PHE A 54 -60.68 46.41 38.88
N ASN A 55 -61.38 47.32 38.18
CA ASN A 55 -61.66 47.21 36.76
C ASN A 55 -61.54 48.55 36.05
N ILE A 56 -61.39 48.57 34.73
CA ILE A 56 -61.46 49.79 33.91
C ILE A 56 -62.60 49.58 32.91
N ASN A 57 -63.72 50.37 33.13
CA ASN A 57 -64.93 50.22 32.30
C ASN A 57 -65.44 48.77 32.16
N HIS A 58 -65.58 48.08 33.32
CA HIS A 58 -65.95 46.64 33.38
C HIS A 58 -64.96 45.65 32.78
N PHE A 59 -63.75 46.08 32.42
CA PHE A 59 -62.70 45.19 31.95
C PHE A 59 -61.76 44.84 33.11
N TYR A 60 -61.66 43.51 33.39
CA TYR A 60 -60.81 42.91 34.42
C TYR A 60 -59.52 42.31 33.88
N MET A 61 -58.53 42.23 34.74
CA MET A 61 -57.24 41.60 34.33
C MET A 61 -57.43 40.13 34.06
N PRO A 62 -56.72 39.55 33.00
CA PRO A 62 -56.90 38.17 32.58
C PRO A 62 -56.79 37.10 33.67
N TRP A 63 -56.03 37.36 34.73
CA TRP A 63 -55.82 36.40 35.81
C TRP A 63 -56.85 36.53 36.94
N ALA A 64 -57.76 37.45 36.89
CA ALA A 64 -58.71 37.72 37.97
C ALA A 64 -59.69 36.54 38.20
N CYS A 65 -60.05 35.82 37.17
CA CYS A 65 -60.87 34.60 37.27
C CYS A 65 -60.27 33.56 38.22
N VAL A 66 -58.95 33.41 38.24
CA VAL A 66 -58.22 32.46 39.11
C VAL A 66 -58.33 32.90 40.53
N ILE A 67 -58.15 34.23 40.82
CA ILE A 67 -58.30 34.83 42.17
C ILE A 67 -59.72 34.63 42.65
N TRP A 68 -60.74 34.93 41.86
CA TRP A 68 -62.16 34.77 42.21
C TRP A 68 -62.53 33.31 42.46
N TYR A 69 -62.00 32.35 41.70
CA TYR A 69 -62.20 30.93 41.93
C TYR A 69 -61.71 30.49 43.32
N PHE A 70 -60.50 30.89 43.74
CA PHE A 70 -59.98 30.55 45.04
C PHE A 70 -60.70 31.28 46.16
N LYS A 71 -61.32 32.47 45.91
CA LYS A 71 -61.96 33.27 46.93
C LYS A 71 -63.43 32.89 47.15
N TRP A 72 -64.13 32.48 46.08
CA TRP A 72 -65.59 32.30 46.13
C TRP A 72 -66.01 30.92 45.53
N GLY A 73 -65.15 30.09 45.07
CA GLY A 73 -65.48 28.80 44.46
C GLY A 73 -66.28 27.86 45.37
N ASP A 74 -65.88 27.80 46.65
CA ASP A 74 -66.57 27.03 47.66
C ASP A 74 -67.94 27.61 48.07
N LEU A 75 -68.13 28.92 47.92
CA LEU A 75 -69.40 29.64 48.28
C LEU A 75 -70.46 29.49 47.19
N TYR A 76 -70.06 29.40 45.94
CA TYR A 76 -70.99 29.34 44.79
C TYR A 76 -70.60 28.16 43.84
N PRO A 77 -70.60 26.89 44.27
CA PRO A 77 -70.05 25.77 43.48
C PRO A 77 -70.82 25.52 42.21
N ALA A 78 -72.15 25.74 42.21
CA ALA A 78 -72.95 25.53 40.97
C ALA A 78 -72.61 26.55 39.87
N VAL A 79 -72.38 27.82 40.24
CA VAL A 79 -72.01 28.88 39.30
C VAL A 79 -70.60 28.64 38.73
N PHE A 80 -69.66 28.31 39.58
CA PHE A 80 -68.24 28.02 39.14
C PHE A 80 -68.17 26.72 38.35
N SER A 81 -69.02 25.73 38.61
CA SER A 81 -69.11 24.55 37.78
C SER A 81 -69.57 24.88 36.34
N GLN A 82 -70.62 25.75 36.24
CA GLN A 82 -71.09 26.16 34.90
C GLN A 82 -70.09 27.05 34.18
N ILE A 83 -69.37 27.94 34.86
CA ILE A 83 -68.29 28.73 34.28
C ILE A 83 -67.13 27.83 33.91
N GLY A 84 -66.81 26.82 34.73
CA GLY A 84 -65.76 25.83 34.45
C GLY A 84 -65.97 25.02 33.14
N ASN A 85 -67.25 24.63 32.95
CA ASN A 85 -67.64 23.92 31.69
C ASN A 85 -67.49 24.83 30.44
N MET A 86 -67.87 26.11 30.56
CA MET A 86 -67.67 27.09 29.50
C MET A 86 -66.20 27.37 29.26
N ALA A 87 -65.42 27.56 30.29
CA ALA A 87 -63.98 27.74 30.22
C ALA A 87 -63.28 26.55 29.50
N LEU A 88 -63.66 25.33 29.86
CA LEU A 88 -63.16 24.12 29.20
C LEU A 88 -63.46 24.14 27.71
N CYS A 89 -64.67 24.49 27.30
CA CYS A 89 -65.03 24.58 25.88
C CYS A 89 -64.18 25.62 25.12
N VAL A 90 -64.04 26.82 25.68
CA VAL A 90 -63.24 27.89 25.08
C VAL A 90 -61.76 27.49 24.97
N THR A 91 -61.22 26.90 26.02
CA THR A 91 -59.79 26.40 26.04
C THR A 91 -59.59 25.35 24.98
N LEU A 92 -60.51 24.37 24.81
CA LEU A 92 -60.44 23.36 23.77
C LEU A 92 -60.48 23.95 22.34
N VAL A 93 -61.34 24.94 22.09
CA VAL A 93 -61.41 25.65 20.81
C VAL A 93 -60.12 26.44 20.54
N CYS A 94 -59.60 27.20 21.51
CA CYS A 94 -58.34 27.94 21.38
C CYS A 94 -57.16 27.01 21.14
N MET A 95 -57.09 25.89 21.83
CA MET A 95 -56.06 24.86 21.64
C MET A 95 -56.14 24.22 20.24
N PHE A 96 -57.32 23.89 19.76
CA PHE A 96 -57.53 23.33 18.44
C PHE A 96 -57.09 24.28 17.33
N PHE A 97 -57.45 25.54 17.37
CA PHE A 97 -56.98 26.55 16.42
C PHE A 97 -55.46 26.77 16.51
N SER A 98 -54.89 26.78 17.69
CA SER A 98 -53.45 26.92 17.89
C SER A 98 -52.70 25.76 17.33
N LEU A 99 -53.18 24.51 17.45
CA LEU A 99 -52.63 23.29 16.85
C LEU A 99 -52.68 23.32 15.33
N ILE A 100 -53.78 23.81 14.73
CA ILE A 100 -53.88 23.95 13.27
C ILE A 100 -52.83 24.96 12.76
N VAL A 101 -52.72 26.14 13.36
CA VAL A 101 -51.78 27.17 13.00
C VAL A 101 -50.32 26.64 13.18
N TYR A 102 -50.05 25.96 14.29
CA TYR A 102 -48.76 25.34 14.57
C TYR A 102 -48.43 24.29 13.50
N SER A 103 -49.39 23.42 13.16
CA SER A 103 -49.24 22.39 12.14
C SER A 103 -48.96 22.98 10.75
N GLN A 104 -49.65 24.06 10.37
CA GLN A 104 -49.41 24.74 9.08
C GLN A 104 -48.05 25.43 9.04
N LEU A 105 -47.61 26.08 10.15
CA LEU A 105 -46.29 26.69 10.22
C LEU A 105 -45.15 25.67 10.17
N THR A 106 -45.35 24.51 10.77
CA THR A 106 -44.30 23.43 10.75
C THR A 106 -44.35 22.59 9.47
N SER A 107 -45.50 22.39 8.83
CA SER A 107 -45.63 21.61 7.59
C SER A 107 -45.03 22.31 6.37
N GLN A 108 -45.03 23.62 6.32
CA GLN A 108 -44.44 24.39 5.23
C GLN A 108 -42.89 24.34 5.19
N LEU A 109 -42.25 23.85 6.26
CA LEU A 109 -40.80 23.83 6.42
C LEU A 109 -40.14 22.48 6.14
N LYS A 110 -40.90 21.45 5.73
CA LYS A 110 -40.36 20.15 5.32
C LYS A 110 -40.00 20.15 3.84
N ALA A 111 -38.93 20.87 3.48
CA ALA A 111 -38.20 20.57 2.25
C ALA A 111 -37.66 19.13 2.34
N LYS A 112 -37.89 18.30 1.30
CA LYS A 112 -37.33 16.95 1.25
C LYS A 112 -35.83 17.05 1.06
N ALA A 113 -35.10 16.87 2.13
CA ALA A 113 -33.64 17.04 2.16
C ALA A 113 -32.87 16.14 1.22
N ASP A 114 -33.50 15.09 0.66
CA ASP A 114 -32.82 14.03 -0.08
C ASP A 114 -33.38 13.86 -1.50
N LEU A 115 -34.10 14.86 -2.04
CA LEU A 115 -34.80 14.75 -3.32
C LEU A 115 -33.82 14.62 -4.51
N TYR A 116 -32.65 15.28 -4.45
CA TYR A 116 -31.66 15.35 -5.51
C TYR A 116 -30.30 14.74 -5.11
N GLY A 117 -30.19 14.14 -3.90
CA GLY A 117 -28.98 13.49 -3.42
C GLY A 117 -28.89 13.53 -1.89
N SER A 118 -28.36 12.43 -1.32
CA SER A 118 -28.23 12.25 0.13
C SER A 118 -26.80 12.36 0.63
N ALA A 119 -25.86 12.74 -0.24
CA ALA A 119 -24.45 12.87 0.14
C ALA A 119 -24.24 13.91 1.23
N ARG A 120 -23.46 13.54 2.22
CA ARG A 120 -23.11 14.37 3.37
C ARG A 120 -21.70 14.07 3.85
N TRP A 121 -21.11 14.97 4.60
CA TRP A 121 -19.86 14.69 5.30
C TRP A 121 -20.07 13.71 6.44
N SER A 122 -19.08 12.84 6.66
CA SER A 122 -19.04 11.96 7.83
C SER A 122 -18.96 12.75 9.12
N ASN A 123 -19.71 12.30 10.11
CA ASN A 123 -19.53 12.71 11.49
C ASN A 123 -18.67 11.68 12.26
N GLU A 124 -18.34 11.97 13.51
CA GLU A 124 -17.49 11.12 14.36
C GLU A 124 -18.06 9.69 14.51
N LYS A 125 -19.39 9.55 14.59
CA LYS A 125 -20.06 8.25 14.70
C LYS A 125 -19.96 7.42 13.40
N ASP A 126 -20.02 8.07 12.22
CA ASP A 126 -19.82 7.39 10.94
C ASP A 126 -18.39 6.85 10.84
N ILE A 127 -17.40 7.62 11.29
CA ILE A 127 -15.98 7.24 11.30
C ILE A 127 -15.74 6.08 12.27
N GLU A 128 -16.39 6.09 13.41
CA GLU A 128 -16.35 5.01 14.41
C GLU A 128 -16.98 3.73 13.84
N ASN A 129 -18.15 3.83 13.19
CA ASN A 129 -18.81 2.71 12.51
C ASN A 129 -17.98 2.13 11.36
N ALA A 130 -17.18 2.94 10.68
CA ALA A 130 -16.20 2.51 9.69
C ALA A 130 -14.96 1.84 10.31
N GLY A 131 -14.85 1.80 11.65
CA GLY A 131 -13.74 1.17 12.37
C GLY A 131 -12.40 1.93 12.26
N LEU A 132 -12.42 3.19 11.79
CA LEU A 132 -11.18 3.93 11.50
C LEU A 132 -10.47 4.48 12.76
N PHE A 133 -11.08 4.41 13.92
CA PHE A 133 -10.44 4.77 15.20
C PHE A 133 -9.78 3.58 15.90
N SER A 134 -9.82 2.39 15.31
CA SER A 134 -9.22 1.19 15.89
C SER A 134 -7.69 1.25 15.85
N GLU A 135 -7.05 0.97 16.97
CA GLU A 135 -5.58 0.88 17.10
C GLU A 135 -5.13 -0.58 17.01
N SER A 136 -5.15 -1.13 15.80
CA SER A 136 -4.61 -2.47 15.54
C SER A 136 -3.15 -2.39 15.08
N PRO A 137 -2.27 -3.34 15.47
CA PRO A 137 -0.92 -3.45 14.93
C PRO A 137 -0.88 -3.79 13.43
N GLU A 138 -2.02 -4.17 12.86
CA GLU A 138 -2.23 -4.45 11.43
C GLU A 138 -2.94 -3.32 10.69
N SER A 139 -2.96 -2.11 11.25
CA SER A 139 -3.63 -0.97 10.66
C SER A 139 -2.67 -0.03 9.95
N VAL A 140 -3.11 0.50 8.79
CA VAL A 140 -2.42 1.54 8.04
C VAL A 140 -3.08 2.89 8.28
N VAL A 141 -2.31 3.96 8.34
CA VAL A 141 -2.82 5.32 8.50
C VAL A 141 -3.38 5.82 7.17
N VAL A 142 -4.64 6.25 7.15
CA VAL A 142 -5.33 6.74 5.96
C VAL A 142 -5.68 8.23 6.05
N GLY A 143 -5.38 8.88 7.17
CA GLY A 143 -5.59 10.30 7.38
C GLY A 143 -5.70 10.67 8.84
N GLY A 144 -6.20 11.87 9.11
CA GLY A 144 -6.50 12.37 10.44
C GLY A 144 -7.90 13.02 10.50
N TYR A 145 -8.51 12.98 11.65
CA TYR A 145 -9.76 13.66 11.97
C TYR A 145 -9.53 14.66 13.10
N GLN A 146 -9.88 15.90 12.87
CA GLN A 146 -9.79 16.94 13.90
C GLN A 146 -11.07 16.99 14.70
N ASP A 147 -11.00 16.74 16.00
CA ASP A 147 -12.14 16.83 16.91
C ASP A 147 -12.54 18.29 17.17
N LYS A 148 -13.67 18.47 17.87
CA LYS A 148 -14.19 19.81 18.23
C LYS A 148 -13.26 20.61 19.15
N LYS A 149 -12.28 19.94 19.78
CA LYS A 149 -11.27 20.57 20.67
C LYS A 149 -9.98 20.91 19.93
N GLY A 150 -9.89 20.57 18.62
CA GLY A 150 -8.71 20.81 17.80
C GLY A 150 -7.66 19.68 17.83
N HIS A 151 -7.90 18.59 18.56
CA HIS A 151 -6.99 17.45 18.58
C HIS A 151 -7.14 16.62 17.31
N ILE A 152 -6.01 16.18 16.73
CA ILE A 152 -5.99 15.31 15.55
C ILE A 152 -5.91 13.86 16.02
N ARG A 153 -6.94 13.08 15.67
CA ARG A 153 -6.98 11.62 15.85
C ARG A 153 -6.60 10.96 14.54
N TYR A 154 -5.71 9.97 14.57
CA TYR A 154 -5.33 9.20 13.39
C TYR A 154 -6.49 8.33 12.93
N LEU A 155 -6.79 8.35 11.64
CA LEU A 155 -7.70 7.43 10.99
C LEU A 155 -6.89 6.26 10.45
N ARG A 156 -7.25 5.05 10.89
CA ARG A 156 -6.51 3.81 10.60
C ARG A 156 -7.43 2.76 10.03
N HIS A 157 -6.97 2.09 8.98
CA HIS A 157 -7.71 1.03 8.33
C HIS A 157 -7.01 -0.32 8.54
N SER A 158 -7.66 -1.25 9.27
CA SER A 158 -7.12 -2.57 9.64
C SER A 158 -7.59 -3.70 8.71
N GLY A 159 -8.59 -3.47 7.86
CA GLY A 159 -9.11 -4.46 6.92
C GLY A 159 -8.06 -4.96 5.91
N PRO A 160 -8.34 -6.04 5.20
CA PRO A 160 -7.45 -6.59 4.17
C PRO A 160 -7.41 -5.75 2.90
N GLU A 161 -8.37 -4.86 2.71
CA GLU A 161 -8.60 -4.09 1.50
C GLU A 161 -7.46 -3.11 1.21
N HIS A 162 -7.28 -2.79 -0.06
CA HIS A 162 -6.21 -1.93 -0.56
C HIS A 162 -6.52 -0.45 -0.38
N VAL A 163 -5.48 0.36 -0.34
CA VAL A 163 -5.52 1.81 -0.18
C VAL A 163 -4.87 2.48 -1.39
N LEU A 164 -5.55 3.49 -1.95
CA LEU A 164 -5.00 4.37 -3.00
C LEU A 164 -4.97 5.82 -2.51
N THR A 165 -3.84 6.47 -2.70
CA THR A 165 -3.64 7.88 -2.31
C THR A 165 -3.30 8.75 -3.52
N PHE A 166 -4.05 9.83 -3.70
CA PHE A 166 -3.72 10.90 -4.63
C PHE A 166 -2.98 12.01 -3.90
N ALA A 167 -1.68 12.13 -4.13
CA ALA A 167 -0.80 13.03 -3.39
C ALA A 167 0.19 13.75 -4.31
N PRO A 168 -0.09 15.00 -4.70
CA PRO A 168 0.85 15.79 -5.50
C PRO A 168 2.22 15.91 -4.83
N THR A 169 3.24 16.24 -5.64
CA THR A 169 4.61 16.45 -5.15
C THR A 169 4.63 17.50 -4.03
N ARG A 170 5.39 17.23 -2.96
CA ARG A 170 5.51 18.11 -1.78
C ARG A 170 4.19 18.35 -1.02
N SER A 171 3.18 17.52 -1.20
CA SER A 171 1.94 17.57 -0.41
C SER A 171 2.12 17.10 1.04
N GLY A 172 3.25 16.46 1.36
CA GLY A 172 3.52 15.90 2.69
C GLY A 172 3.05 14.47 2.86
N LYS A 173 2.89 13.69 1.77
CA LYS A 173 2.49 12.28 1.81
C LYS A 173 3.39 11.43 2.72
N GLY A 174 4.71 11.60 2.63
CA GLY A 174 5.68 10.87 3.46
C GLY A 174 5.44 11.11 4.94
N VAL A 175 5.44 12.38 5.36
CA VAL A 175 5.30 12.75 6.78
C VAL A 175 3.90 12.50 7.36
N GLY A 176 2.86 12.48 6.49
CA GLY A 176 1.46 12.37 6.91
C GLY A 176 0.90 10.95 6.87
N LEU A 177 1.33 10.11 5.94
CA LEU A 177 0.74 8.79 5.71
C LEU A 177 1.78 7.67 5.78
N VAL A 178 2.90 7.79 5.04
CA VAL A 178 3.88 6.71 4.90
C VAL A 178 4.62 6.46 6.21
N VAL A 179 5.28 7.50 6.76
CA VAL A 179 6.05 7.37 8.01
C VAL A 179 5.16 6.95 9.18
N PRO A 180 3.98 7.57 9.45
CA PRO A 180 3.09 7.08 10.51
C PRO A 180 2.64 5.63 10.31
N THR A 181 2.35 5.22 9.07
CA THR A 181 2.01 3.82 8.78
C THR A 181 3.17 2.90 9.11
N MET A 182 4.39 3.20 8.64
CA MET A 182 5.55 2.37 8.90
C MET A 182 5.96 2.32 10.38
N LEU A 183 5.64 3.35 11.15
CA LEU A 183 5.86 3.43 12.61
C LEU A 183 4.68 2.86 13.44
N SER A 184 3.63 2.34 12.81
CA SER A 184 2.49 1.69 13.50
C SER A 184 2.21 0.27 13.02
N TRP A 185 2.41 -0.02 11.74
CA TRP A 185 2.27 -1.35 11.15
C TRP A 185 3.40 -2.26 11.64
N SER A 186 3.11 -3.27 12.47
CA SER A 186 4.14 -4.16 13.04
C SER A 186 4.37 -5.43 12.22
N GLN A 187 3.50 -5.73 11.25
CA GLN A 187 3.58 -6.90 10.38
C GLN A 187 4.66 -6.72 9.30
N SER A 188 4.82 -7.70 8.41
CA SER A 188 5.77 -7.62 7.29
C SER A 188 5.44 -6.48 6.32
N ALA A 189 6.46 -5.92 5.69
CA ALA A 189 6.29 -4.85 4.72
C ALA A 189 7.35 -4.89 3.61
N VAL A 190 6.94 -4.49 2.41
CA VAL A 190 7.84 -4.12 1.31
C VAL A 190 7.62 -2.64 1.03
N VAL A 191 8.68 -1.87 1.05
CA VAL A 191 8.63 -0.40 0.98
C VAL A 191 9.51 0.08 -0.16
N THR A 192 8.94 0.80 -1.13
CA THR A 192 9.75 1.50 -2.12
C THR A 192 10.19 2.85 -1.54
N ASP A 193 11.50 3.09 -1.49
CA ASP A 193 12.12 4.26 -0.89
C ASP A 193 13.06 4.96 -1.88
N LEU A 194 12.61 6.10 -2.43
CA LEU A 194 13.35 6.82 -3.47
C LEU A 194 14.55 7.63 -2.97
N LYS A 195 14.87 7.62 -1.70
CA LYS A 195 15.98 8.44 -1.15
C LYS A 195 16.67 7.81 0.05
N GLY A 196 16.18 6.66 0.53
CA GLY A 196 16.60 6.10 1.81
C GLY A 196 16.02 6.83 3.03
N GLU A 197 15.07 7.77 2.84
CA GLU A 197 14.44 8.52 3.93
C GLU A 197 13.55 7.62 4.80
N LEU A 198 12.81 6.71 4.20
CA LEU A 198 11.94 5.78 4.93
C LEU A 198 12.76 4.76 5.73
N TRP A 199 13.86 4.26 5.17
CA TRP A 199 14.84 3.46 5.91
C TRP A 199 15.36 4.22 7.12
N ALA A 200 15.84 5.44 6.93
CA ALA A 200 16.44 6.25 7.99
C ALA A 200 15.47 6.55 9.15
N LEU A 201 14.17 6.81 8.83
CA LEU A 201 13.17 7.21 9.83
C LEU A 201 12.46 6.04 10.50
N THR A 202 12.41 4.86 9.86
CA THR A 202 11.50 3.82 10.33
C THR A 202 12.16 2.48 10.64
N ALA A 203 13.32 2.15 10.03
CA ALA A 203 13.98 0.86 10.21
C ALA A 203 14.38 0.60 11.67
N GLY A 204 14.91 1.60 12.38
CA GLY A 204 15.33 1.46 13.77
C GLY A 204 14.19 1.06 14.70
N TRP A 205 13.03 1.69 14.58
CA TRP A 205 11.86 1.32 15.39
C TRP A 205 11.32 -0.06 15.00
N ARG A 206 11.27 -0.37 13.71
CA ARG A 206 10.80 -1.66 13.22
C ARG A 206 11.65 -2.81 13.72
N GLN A 207 12.97 -2.66 13.70
CA GLN A 207 13.88 -3.67 14.21
C GLN A 207 13.76 -3.83 15.73
N LYS A 208 13.86 -2.71 16.48
CA LYS A 208 14.00 -2.76 17.93
C LYS A 208 12.70 -3.01 18.68
N TYR A 209 11.58 -2.42 18.24
CA TYR A 209 10.31 -2.41 18.98
C TYR A 209 9.19 -3.18 18.30
N ALA A 210 9.17 -3.22 16.97
CA ALA A 210 8.24 -4.07 16.24
C ALA A 210 8.81 -5.47 15.97
N HIS A 211 10.08 -5.72 16.39
CA HIS A 211 10.77 -7.02 16.26
C HIS A 211 10.80 -7.56 14.83
N ASN A 212 10.91 -6.68 13.84
CA ASN A 212 11.05 -7.06 12.45
C ASN A 212 12.51 -7.33 12.11
N ARG A 213 12.77 -8.27 11.20
CA ARG A 213 14.01 -8.29 10.42
C ARG A 213 13.95 -7.15 9.40
N VAL A 214 14.93 -6.29 9.36
CA VAL A 214 14.94 -5.13 8.44
C VAL A 214 16.01 -5.32 7.37
N LEU A 215 15.57 -5.40 6.12
CA LEU A 215 16.38 -5.67 4.96
C LEU A 215 16.46 -4.40 4.10
N LYS A 216 17.67 -4.00 3.71
CA LYS A 216 17.92 -2.86 2.82
C LYS A 216 18.46 -3.38 1.49
N PHE A 217 17.64 -3.36 0.46
CA PHE A 217 18.03 -3.67 -0.91
C PHE A 217 18.23 -2.37 -1.69
N GLU A 218 19.46 -1.97 -1.84
CA GLU A 218 19.91 -0.80 -2.62
C GLU A 218 20.88 -1.29 -3.70
N PRO A 219 20.39 -1.73 -4.88
CA PRO A 219 21.18 -2.51 -5.84
C PRO A 219 22.48 -1.84 -6.29
N ALA A 220 22.56 -0.52 -6.26
CA ALA A 220 23.75 0.25 -6.64
C ALA A 220 24.65 0.65 -5.46
N ALA A 221 24.38 0.15 -4.24
CA ALA A 221 25.20 0.44 -3.05
C ALA A 221 25.98 -0.81 -2.59
N GLU A 222 27.17 -0.62 -2.02
CA GLU A 222 28.02 -1.71 -1.54
C GLU A 222 27.50 -2.36 -0.25
N ASP A 223 26.69 -1.63 0.55
CA ASP A 223 26.10 -2.08 1.82
C ASP A 223 24.70 -2.70 1.65
N SER A 224 24.31 -3.07 0.41
CA SER A 224 23.05 -3.70 0.10
C SER A 224 22.98 -5.14 0.59
N ILE A 225 21.78 -5.61 0.97
CA ILE A 225 21.52 -7.04 1.04
C ILE A 225 21.54 -7.63 -0.38
N HIS A 226 21.99 -8.88 -0.51
CA HIS A 226 22.06 -9.56 -1.79
C HIS A 226 20.74 -10.30 -2.09
N TRP A 227 20.30 -10.25 -3.36
CA TRP A 227 19.15 -11.00 -3.84
C TRP A 227 19.30 -11.35 -5.31
N ASN A 228 19.33 -12.62 -5.61
CA ASN A 228 19.44 -13.18 -6.95
C ASN A 228 18.07 -13.63 -7.46
N PRO A 229 17.51 -13.03 -8.51
CA PRO A 229 16.22 -13.43 -9.08
C PRO A 229 16.14 -14.90 -9.51
N LEU A 230 17.23 -15.48 -9.99
CA LEU A 230 17.26 -16.87 -10.43
C LEU A 230 17.14 -17.86 -9.26
N ASP A 231 17.50 -17.44 -8.08
CA ASP A 231 17.31 -18.25 -6.89
C ASP A 231 15.84 -18.44 -6.51
N GLU A 232 14.94 -17.57 -6.96
CA GLU A 232 13.50 -17.71 -6.74
C GLU A 232 12.81 -18.67 -7.70
N ILE A 233 13.50 -19.09 -8.77
CA ILE A 233 12.98 -20.07 -9.73
C ILE A 233 12.84 -21.42 -9.05
N ARG A 234 11.68 -22.05 -9.19
CA ARG A 234 11.35 -23.35 -8.59
C ARG A 234 12.00 -24.49 -9.40
N TYR A 235 13.34 -24.55 -9.35
CA TYR A 235 14.10 -25.58 -10.04
C TYR A 235 13.71 -26.98 -9.53
N GLY A 236 13.59 -27.96 -10.43
CA GLY A 236 13.14 -29.32 -10.11
C GLY A 236 11.62 -29.48 -10.01
N SER A 237 10.84 -28.41 -10.20
CA SER A 237 9.39 -28.46 -10.25
C SER A 237 8.84 -28.29 -11.69
N PRO A 238 7.60 -28.70 -11.98
CA PRO A 238 6.98 -28.48 -13.29
C PRO A 238 6.87 -27.01 -13.68
N GLU A 239 6.89 -26.09 -12.72
CA GLU A 239 6.73 -24.66 -12.90
C GLU A 239 8.02 -23.94 -13.36
N VAL A 240 9.16 -24.62 -13.38
CA VAL A 240 10.48 -24.01 -13.71
C VAL A 240 10.45 -23.25 -15.03
N VAL A 241 9.83 -23.80 -16.06
CA VAL A 241 9.75 -23.18 -17.40
C VAL A 241 8.91 -21.91 -17.33
N GLY A 242 7.75 -21.98 -16.69
CA GLY A 242 6.86 -20.84 -16.53
C GLY A 242 7.51 -19.70 -15.72
N ASP A 243 8.25 -20.05 -14.65
CA ASP A 243 8.98 -19.06 -13.85
C ASP A 243 10.06 -18.35 -14.68
N VAL A 244 10.84 -19.10 -15.48
CA VAL A 244 11.86 -18.52 -16.36
C VAL A 244 11.23 -17.67 -17.46
N GLN A 245 10.14 -18.12 -18.08
CA GLN A 245 9.42 -17.35 -19.10
C GLN A 245 8.91 -16.04 -18.53
N ASN A 246 8.34 -16.03 -17.32
CA ASN A 246 7.89 -14.83 -16.64
C ASN A 246 9.06 -13.88 -16.36
N LEU A 247 10.18 -14.39 -15.87
CA LEU A 247 11.38 -13.57 -15.63
C LEU A 247 11.93 -12.98 -16.95
N ALA A 248 12.04 -13.79 -18.00
CA ALA A 248 12.50 -13.34 -19.32
C ALA A 248 11.59 -12.24 -19.89
N THR A 249 10.25 -12.37 -19.74
CA THR A 249 9.30 -11.32 -20.13
C THR A 249 9.59 -10.01 -19.43
N LEU A 250 9.80 -10.03 -18.10
CA LEU A 250 10.07 -8.82 -17.32
C LEU A 250 11.40 -8.15 -17.71
N ILE A 251 12.38 -8.93 -18.13
CA ILE A 251 13.68 -8.41 -18.59
C ILE A 251 13.56 -7.77 -19.97
N VAL A 252 12.84 -8.41 -20.90
CA VAL A 252 12.73 -7.97 -22.30
C VAL A 252 11.69 -6.87 -22.46
N ASP A 253 10.69 -6.80 -21.59
CA ASP A 253 9.67 -5.75 -21.57
C ASP A 253 9.73 -4.93 -20.28
N PRO A 254 10.77 -4.10 -20.12
CA PRO A 254 10.97 -3.31 -18.91
C PRO A 254 9.94 -2.18 -18.74
N ASP A 255 9.14 -1.88 -19.75
CA ASP A 255 8.09 -0.85 -19.70
C ASP A 255 6.68 -1.43 -19.55
N GLY A 256 6.48 -2.74 -19.76
CA GLY A 256 5.19 -3.40 -19.71
C GLY A 256 4.29 -3.08 -20.92
N LYS A 257 4.90 -2.87 -22.08
CA LYS A 257 4.17 -2.56 -23.33
C LYS A 257 3.75 -3.80 -24.11
N GLY A 258 4.24 -4.96 -23.69
CA GLY A 258 4.07 -6.23 -24.39
C GLY A 258 5.18 -6.49 -25.40
N LEU A 259 5.30 -7.77 -25.81
CA LEU A 259 6.28 -8.20 -26.79
C LEU A 259 5.70 -8.02 -28.21
N GLU A 260 5.58 -6.79 -28.71
CA GLU A 260 5.04 -6.52 -30.04
C GLU A 260 6.11 -6.65 -31.14
N ASP A 261 7.33 -6.21 -30.85
CA ASP A 261 8.46 -6.20 -31.77
C ASP A 261 9.04 -7.60 -31.99
N HIS A 262 9.42 -7.88 -33.26
CA HIS A 262 10.06 -9.15 -33.64
C HIS A 262 11.35 -9.43 -32.86
N TRP A 263 12.19 -8.40 -32.69
CA TRP A 263 13.46 -8.53 -32.00
C TRP A 263 13.31 -8.80 -30.52
N ALA A 264 12.32 -8.18 -29.88
CA ALA A 264 11.96 -8.45 -28.48
C ALA A 264 11.47 -9.91 -28.31
N LYS A 265 10.60 -10.41 -29.21
CA LYS A 265 10.12 -11.81 -29.19
C LYS A 265 11.24 -12.80 -29.31
N THR A 266 12.16 -12.55 -30.24
CA THR A 266 13.31 -13.48 -30.49
C THR A 266 14.32 -13.39 -29.35
N ALA A 267 14.61 -12.20 -28.81
CA ALA A 267 15.45 -12.03 -27.62
C ALA A 267 14.84 -12.71 -26.37
N TYR A 268 13.52 -12.66 -26.20
CA TYR A 268 12.82 -13.39 -25.16
C TYR A 268 13.01 -14.90 -25.27
N ALA A 269 12.86 -15.46 -26.48
CA ALA A 269 13.04 -16.89 -26.70
C ALA A 269 14.50 -17.32 -26.42
N LEU A 270 15.48 -16.53 -26.87
CA LEU A 270 16.89 -16.75 -26.59
C LEU A 270 17.19 -16.68 -25.07
N LEU A 271 16.75 -15.64 -24.41
CA LEU A 271 16.98 -15.45 -22.96
C LEU A 271 16.33 -16.56 -22.13
N THR A 272 15.13 -17.01 -22.50
CA THR A 272 14.48 -18.17 -21.86
C THR A 272 15.38 -19.42 -21.98
N GLY A 273 15.91 -19.71 -23.17
CA GLY A 273 16.81 -20.85 -23.39
C GLY A 273 18.12 -20.73 -22.61
N VAL A 274 18.74 -19.54 -22.58
CA VAL A 274 20.03 -19.33 -21.90
C VAL A 274 19.85 -19.34 -20.38
N ILE A 275 18.80 -18.77 -19.84
CA ILE A 275 18.51 -18.83 -18.39
C ILE A 275 18.30 -20.27 -17.94
N LEU A 276 17.49 -21.06 -18.68
CA LEU A 276 17.33 -22.51 -18.43
C LEU A 276 18.64 -23.26 -18.50
N PHE A 277 19.50 -22.93 -19.49
CA PHE A 277 20.83 -23.51 -19.63
C PHE A 277 21.70 -23.20 -18.40
N VAL A 278 21.76 -21.96 -17.97
CA VAL A 278 22.52 -21.53 -16.78
C VAL A 278 22.03 -22.24 -15.53
N LEU A 279 20.70 -22.32 -15.32
CA LEU A 279 20.09 -23.06 -14.21
C LEU A 279 20.48 -24.55 -14.26
N ARG A 280 20.36 -25.20 -15.41
CA ARG A 280 20.73 -26.61 -15.57
C ARG A 280 22.21 -26.85 -15.25
N GLU A 281 23.11 -26.05 -15.81
CA GLU A 281 24.55 -26.24 -15.63
C GLU A 281 24.99 -25.89 -14.16
N SER A 282 24.37 -24.91 -13.53
CA SER A 282 24.68 -24.59 -12.14
C SER A 282 24.32 -25.73 -11.17
N HIS A 283 23.24 -26.45 -11.45
CA HIS A 283 22.77 -27.61 -10.67
C HIS A 283 23.37 -28.94 -11.17
N ARG A 284 24.31 -28.89 -12.09
CA ARG A 284 25.01 -30.12 -12.55
C ARG A 284 25.79 -30.71 -11.39
N PRO A 285 25.62 -32.02 -11.08
CA PRO A 285 26.36 -32.70 -10.01
C PRO A 285 27.87 -32.57 -10.14
N ALA A 286 28.57 -32.46 -9.03
CA ALA A 286 30.03 -32.27 -9.00
C ALA A 286 30.76 -33.47 -9.66
N GLU A 287 30.26 -34.68 -9.48
CA GLU A 287 30.77 -35.92 -10.06
C GLU A 287 30.77 -35.88 -11.60
N MET A 288 29.77 -35.25 -12.19
CA MET A 288 29.69 -35.06 -13.64
C MET A 288 30.62 -33.93 -14.14
N LYS A 289 30.90 -32.92 -13.31
CA LYS A 289 31.84 -31.83 -13.64
C LYS A 289 33.28 -32.36 -13.77
N THR A 290 33.69 -33.24 -12.85
CA THR A 290 35.05 -33.81 -12.80
C THR A 290 35.33 -34.72 -14.02
N ARG A 291 34.38 -35.57 -14.43
CA ARG A 291 34.53 -36.46 -15.61
C ARG A 291 34.67 -35.66 -16.91
N LYS A 292 33.98 -34.56 -17.08
CA LYS A 292 34.07 -33.70 -18.28
C LYS A 292 35.48 -33.13 -18.42
N THR A 293 36.11 -32.74 -17.34
CA THR A 293 37.50 -32.28 -17.32
C THR A 293 38.48 -33.37 -17.64
N GLU A 294 38.34 -34.60 -17.10
CA GLU A 294 39.18 -35.73 -17.40
C GLU A 294 39.05 -36.24 -18.83
N SER A 295 37.83 -36.28 -19.38
CA SER A 295 37.62 -36.70 -20.80
C SER A 295 38.24 -35.69 -21.76
N THR A 296 38.12 -34.40 -21.46
CA THR A 296 38.76 -33.34 -22.26
C THR A 296 40.29 -33.42 -22.19
N VAL A 297 40.88 -33.68 -21.01
CA VAL A 297 42.31 -33.87 -20.83
C VAL A 297 42.80 -35.15 -21.58
N LYS A 298 42.05 -36.26 -21.48
CA LYS A 298 42.36 -37.48 -22.22
C LYS A 298 42.25 -37.33 -23.73
N GLN A 299 41.32 -36.51 -24.21
CA GLN A 299 41.19 -36.20 -25.65
C GLN A 299 42.33 -35.31 -26.12
N TYR A 300 42.79 -34.38 -25.30
CA TYR A 300 44.00 -33.58 -25.56
C TYR A 300 45.27 -34.45 -25.59
N GLN A 301 45.44 -35.36 -24.64
CA GLN A 301 46.58 -36.28 -24.58
C GLN A 301 46.58 -37.30 -25.76
N ARG A 302 45.41 -37.69 -26.29
CA ARG A 302 45.31 -38.54 -27.50
C ARG A 302 45.65 -37.76 -28.78
N SER A 303 45.37 -36.47 -28.84
CA SER A 303 45.72 -35.64 -30.01
C SER A 303 47.18 -35.29 -30.07
N GLU A 304 47.93 -35.31 -28.96
CA GLU A 304 49.39 -35.13 -28.94
C GLU A 304 50.17 -36.39 -29.26
N GLY A 305 49.51 -37.59 -29.26
CA GLY A 305 50.14 -38.87 -29.47
C GLY A 305 50.36 -39.27 -30.95
N PHE A 306 49.93 -38.57 -31.96
CA PHE A 306 50.09 -38.85 -33.37
C PHE A 306 50.80 -37.72 -34.13
N GLY A 307 52.09 -37.90 -34.38
CA GLY A 307 52.79 -37.31 -35.52
C GLY A 307 53.54 -35.99 -35.19
N ARG A 308 54.89 -36.17 -34.94
CA ARG A 308 55.84 -35.08 -35.20
C ARG A 308 55.86 -34.81 -36.73
N GLY A 309 55.09 -33.79 -37.12
CA GLY A 309 55.15 -33.19 -38.44
C GLY A 309 54.97 -31.68 -38.28
N GLN A 310 56.05 -30.96 -38.62
CA GLN A 310 56.02 -29.47 -38.61
C GLN A 310 54.92 -28.97 -39.54
N ILE A 311 53.86 -28.43 -38.97
CA ILE A 311 52.95 -27.51 -39.66
C ILE A 311 52.80 -26.30 -38.76
N GLY A 312 53.24 -25.14 -39.26
CA GLY A 312 53.15 -23.87 -38.56
C GLY A 312 51.69 -23.54 -38.27
N LEU A 313 51.27 -23.79 -37.05
CA LEU A 313 49.97 -23.39 -36.53
C LEU A 313 49.96 -21.88 -36.35
N ARG A 314 49.11 -21.20 -37.07
CA ARG A 314 48.73 -19.81 -36.81
C ARG A 314 48.23 -19.73 -35.39
N GLN A 315 48.83 -18.83 -34.63
CA GLN A 315 48.50 -18.55 -33.18
C GLN A 315 47.05 -18.16 -32.91
N ASN A 316 46.19 -18.06 -33.93
CA ASN A 316 44.79 -17.60 -33.76
C ASN A 316 43.76 -18.74 -33.57
N ASP A 317 44.14 -20.04 -33.72
CA ASP A 317 43.15 -21.14 -33.60
C ASP A 317 43.18 -21.87 -32.24
N GLN A 318 44.08 -21.49 -31.33
CA GLN A 318 44.19 -22.15 -30.02
C GLN A 318 43.07 -21.81 -29.00
N ASP A 319 42.30 -20.78 -29.26
CA ASP A 319 41.25 -20.32 -28.30
C ASP A 319 39.85 -20.93 -28.57
N SER A 320 39.68 -21.64 -29.71
CA SER A 320 38.37 -22.15 -30.15
C SER A 320 37.92 -23.45 -29.49
N SER A 321 38.77 -24.12 -28.69
CA SER A 321 38.46 -25.42 -28.05
C SER A 321 38.36 -25.39 -26.52
N LYS A 322 38.41 -24.21 -25.91
CA LYS A 322 38.29 -24.10 -24.45
C LYS A 322 36.86 -24.36 -24.01
N PRO A 323 36.61 -25.15 -22.95
CA PRO A 323 35.29 -25.33 -22.36
C PRO A 323 34.66 -23.98 -22.01
N LEU A 324 33.30 -23.87 -22.03
CA LEU A 324 32.58 -22.65 -21.72
C LEU A 324 32.96 -22.09 -20.35
N GLU A 325 33.16 -22.95 -19.36
CA GLU A 325 33.59 -22.58 -18.03
C GLU A 325 34.95 -21.84 -18.04
N GLN A 326 35.86 -22.23 -18.88
CA GLN A 326 37.16 -21.55 -19.02
C GLN A 326 37.04 -20.24 -19.77
N GLN A 327 36.12 -20.12 -20.75
CA GLN A 327 35.89 -18.90 -21.51
C GLN A 327 35.25 -17.83 -20.59
N VAL A 328 34.32 -18.21 -19.70
CA VAL A 328 33.67 -17.29 -18.76
C VAL A 328 34.42 -17.12 -17.43
N GLY A 329 35.57 -17.76 -17.28
CA GLY A 329 36.47 -17.56 -16.12
C GLY A 329 36.04 -18.29 -14.85
N GLY A 330 35.33 -19.42 -14.94
CA GLY A 330 34.99 -20.26 -13.79
C GLY A 330 33.66 -21.02 -13.93
N THR A 331 33.21 -21.59 -12.83
CA THR A 331 31.95 -22.36 -12.77
C THR A 331 30.75 -21.53 -13.21
N ILE A 332 29.86 -22.09 -14.01
CA ILE A 332 28.59 -21.48 -14.40
C ILE A 332 27.69 -21.42 -13.16
N LEU A 333 27.24 -20.25 -12.82
CA LEU A 333 26.38 -19.95 -11.66
C LEU A 333 25.03 -19.46 -12.13
N ALA A 334 23.96 -19.83 -11.42
CA ALA A 334 22.62 -19.39 -11.74
C ALA A 334 22.38 -17.96 -11.28
N ASN A 335 22.82 -16.98 -12.07
CA ASN A 335 22.52 -15.55 -11.86
C ASN A 335 22.51 -14.78 -13.19
N LEU A 336 21.87 -13.61 -13.20
CA LEU A 336 21.76 -12.77 -14.40
C LEU A 336 23.11 -12.24 -14.93
N PRO A 337 24.09 -11.86 -14.07
CA PRO A 337 25.43 -11.52 -14.54
C PRO A 337 26.11 -12.66 -15.32
N MET A 338 25.90 -13.93 -14.95
CA MET A 338 26.41 -15.07 -15.68
C MET A 338 25.71 -15.25 -17.05
N VAL A 339 24.40 -15.00 -17.12
CA VAL A 339 23.66 -15.00 -18.40
C VAL A 339 24.23 -13.93 -19.34
N ASP A 340 24.45 -12.71 -18.88
CA ASP A 340 25.09 -11.66 -19.70
C ASP A 340 26.53 -12.08 -20.11
N ARG A 341 27.28 -12.64 -19.18
CA ARG A 341 28.66 -13.05 -19.40
C ARG A 341 28.78 -14.13 -20.49
N LEU A 342 27.91 -15.15 -20.47
CA LEU A 342 27.83 -16.17 -21.50
C LEU A 342 27.50 -15.57 -22.87
N LEU A 343 26.52 -14.69 -22.96
CA LEU A 343 26.15 -14.04 -24.22
C LEU A 343 27.21 -13.06 -24.73
N SER A 344 28.05 -12.48 -23.85
CA SER A 344 28.98 -11.41 -24.20
C SER A 344 30.41 -11.89 -24.42
N ILE A 345 30.87 -12.91 -23.67
CA ILE A 345 32.27 -13.37 -23.65
C ILE A 345 32.44 -14.72 -24.39
N ALA A 346 31.49 -15.64 -24.20
CA ALA A 346 31.59 -16.91 -24.90
C ALA A 346 31.48 -16.72 -26.42
N LYS A 347 32.19 -17.53 -27.18
CA LYS A 347 32.03 -17.57 -28.63
C LYS A 347 30.61 -18.08 -28.95
N PRO A 348 29.80 -17.34 -29.74
CA PRO A 348 28.43 -17.73 -30.00
C PRO A 348 28.26 -19.16 -30.47
N GLY A 349 29.10 -19.61 -31.41
CA GLY A 349 29.07 -20.99 -31.92
C GLY A 349 29.29 -22.06 -30.85
N ASP A 350 30.18 -21.80 -29.87
CA ASP A 350 30.44 -22.74 -28.78
C ASP A 350 29.25 -22.79 -27.80
N LEU A 351 28.63 -21.64 -27.51
CA LEU A 351 27.43 -21.59 -26.70
C LEU A 351 26.24 -22.31 -27.34
N TRP A 352 26.01 -22.05 -28.63
CA TRP A 352 24.92 -22.73 -29.37
C TRP A 352 25.18 -24.24 -29.46
N ASN A 353 26.44 -24.68 -29.65
CA ASN A 353 26.82 -26.08 -29.63
C ASN A 353 26.54 -26.74 -28.27
N ALA A 354 26.90 -26.08 -27.18
CA ALA A 354 26.66 -26.61 -25.86
C ALA A 354 25.15 -26.69 -25.54
N MET A 355 24.36 -25.67 -25.91
CA MET A 355 22.91 -25.68 -25.74
C MET A 355 22.21 -26.75 -26.59
N SER A 356 22.71 -27.01 -27.80
CA SER A 356 22.11 -27.97 -28.73
C SER A 356 22.45 -29.42 -28.41
N LYS A 357 23.34 -29.68 -27.46
CA LYS A 357 23.77 -31.05 -27.10
C LYS A 357 22.63 -31.82 -26.44
N ASP A 358 22.41 -33.07 -26.93
CA ASP A 358 21.38 -33.97 -26.39
C ASP A 358 21.99 -35.04 -25.47
N GLU A 359 22.42 -34.59 -24.29
CA GLU A 359 23.03 -35.48 -23.28
C GLU A 359 22.08 -36.60 -22.83
N CYS A 360 20.77 -36.40 -22.92
CA CYS A 360 19.78 -37.40 -22.55
C CYS A 360 19.72 -38.51 -23.60
N SER A 361 19.62 -38.18 -24.90
CA SER A 361 19.60 -39.17 -25.98
C SER A 361 20.94 -39.89 -26.09
N GLU A 362 22.09 -39.21 -25.92
CA GLU A 362 23.40 -39.85 -25.88
C GLU A 362 23.49 -40.91 -24.76
N GLU A 363 22.88 -40.63 -23.61
CA GLU A 363 22.86 -41.54 -22.46
C GLU A 363 21.86 -42.69 -22.69
N GLU A 364 20.67 -42.41 -23.25
CA GLU A 364 19.67 -43.42 -23.61
C GLU A 364 20.22 -44.41 -24.62
N GLU A 365 20.99 -43.94 -25.60
CA GLU A 365 21.68 -44.79 -26.57
C GLU A 365 22.74 -45.66 -25.88
N ARG A 366 23.52 -45.11 -24.95
CA ARG A 366 24.51 -45.84 -24.14
C ARG A 366 23.86 -46.91 -23.25
N LEU A 367 22.70 -46.62 -22.68
CA LEU A 367 21.99 -47.52 -21.79
C LEU A 367 21.10 -48.54 -22.52
N GLY A 368 20.79 -48.29 -23.80
CA GLY A 368 19.85 -49.10 -24.57
C GLY A 368 18.40 -49.04 -24.10
N CYS A 369 18.07 -48.03 -23.27
CA CYS A 369 16.72 -47.78 -22.81
C CYS A 369 16.57 -46.30 -22.41
N GLU A 370 15.30 -45.83 -22.32
CA GLU A 370 15.00 -44.49 -21.81
C GLU A 370 15.49 -44.34 -20.38
N VAL A 371 15.98 -43.14 -19.99
CA VAL A 371 16.48 -42.84 -18.63
C VAL A 371 15.44 -43.09 -17.57
N GLU A 372 14.14 -42.92 -17.88
CA GLU A 372 13.01 -43.22 -16.96
C GLU A 372 12.86 -44.71 -16.70
N HIS A 373 13.20 -45.57 -17.64
CA HIS A 373 12.95 -47.01 -17.61
C HIS A 373 14.21 -47.86 -17.26
N VAL A 374 15.23 -47.24 -16.70
CA VAL A 374 16.46 -47.94 -16.29
C VAL A 374 16.15 -48.96 -15.20
N LYS A 375 16.31 -50.25 -15.53
CA LYS A 375 16.15 -51.38 -14.61
C LYS A 375 17.30 -51.39 -13.60
N ASN A 376 17.03 -51.88 -12.38
CA ASN A 376 18.04 -52.03 -11.31
C ASN A 376 18.75 -50.71 -10.96
N PHE A 377 18.07 -49.56 -11.07
CA PHE A 377 18.63 -48.24 -10.80
C PHE A 377 19.36 -48.15 -9.46
N LYS A 378 18.84 -48.82 -8.41
CA LYS A 378 19.42 -48.83 -7.06
C LYS A 378 20.70 -49.64 -6.95
N GLU A 379 20.97 -50.53 -7.91
CA GLU A 379 22.18 -51.39 -7.94
C GLU A 379 23.34 -50.76 -8.71
N LEU A 380 23.07 -49.65 -9.44
CA LEU A 380 24.10 -48.90 -10.16
C LEU A 380 25.06 -48.20 -9.18
N PRO A 381 26.30 -47.93 -9.62
CA PRO A 381 27.23 -47.06 -8.92
C PRO A 381 26.58 -45.72 -8.58
N LYS A 382 26.89 -45.14 -7.40
CA LYS A 382 26.25 -43.88 -6.93
C LYS A 382 26.39 -42.74 -7.92
N ASP A 383 27.54 -42.63 -8.61
CA ASP A 383 27.78 -41.59 -9.61
C ASP A 383 26.90 -41.79 -10.87
N GLU A 384 26.58 -43.01 -11.25
CA GLU A 384 25.63 -43.30 -12.32
C GLU A 384 24.18 -43.04 -11.89
N GLN A 385 23.84 -43.40 -10.65
CA GLN A 385 22.51 -43.05 -10.11
C GLN A 385 22.30 -41.53 -10.11
N ILE A 386 23.25 -40.73 -9.63
CA ILE A 386 23.22 -39.29 -9.63
C ILE A 386 23.07 -38.75 -11.05
N ARG A 387 23.82 -39.26 -11.99
CA ARG A 387 23.76 -38.86 -13.41
C ARG A 387 22.40 -39.13 -14.05
N ILE A 388 21.89 -40.34 -13.92
CA ILE A 388 20.60 -40.75 -14.49
C ILE A 388 19.47 -39.93 -13.83
N GLN A 389 19.52 -39.73 -12.51
CA GLN A 389 18.53 -38.93 -11.81
C GLN A 389 18.54 -37.47 -12.31
N TRP A 390 19.73 -36.86 -12.47
CA TRP A 390 19.85 -35.51 -12.98
C TRP A 390 19.32 -35.40 -14.44
N LEU A 391 19.56 -36.38 -15.29
CA LEU A 391 19.01 -36.42 -16.64
C LEU A 391 17.49 -36.54 -16.66
N ARG A 392 16.92 -37.38 -15.78
CA ARG A 392 15.46 -37.47 -15.56
C ARG A 392 14.86 -36.11 -15.19
N ASP A 393 15.42 -35.48 -14.17
CA ASP A 393 14.95 -34.22 -13.63
C ASP A 393 15.08 -33.06 -14.63
N THR A 394 16.06 -33.15 -15.55
CA THR A 394 16.34 -32.08 -16.51
C THR A 394 15.85 -32.35 -17.94
N LYS A 395 15.28 -33.52 -18.22
CA LYS A 395 14.87 -33.93 -19.61
C LYS A 395 13.92 -32.93 -20.26
N GLY A 396 12.93 -32.45 -19.50
CA GLY A 396 11.95 -31.46 -19.97
C GLY A 396 12.58 -30.11 -20.36
N ILE A 397 13.41 -29.54 -19.48
CA ILE A 397 14.08 -28.26 -19.74
C ILE A 397 15.16 -28.39 -20.83
N SER A 398 15.84 -29.56 -20.92
CA SER A 398 16.87 -29.82 -21.93
C SER A 398 16.33 -29.76 -23.36
N LYS A 399 15.06 -30.17 -23.57
CA LYS A 399 14.40 -30.04 -24.90
C LYS A 399 14.23 -28.56 -25.29
N ILE A 400 13.88 -27.68 -24.36
CA ILE A 400 13.68 -26.23 -24.58
C ILE A 400 15.05 -25.58 -24.84
N ILE A 401 16.05 -25.91 -24.04
CA ILE A 401 17.43 -25.40 -24.20
C ILE A 401 17.95 -25.76 -25.58
N ARG A 402 17.79 -27.04 -26.00
CA ARG A 402 18.20 -27.53 -27.29
C ARG A 402 17.48 -26.84 -28.45
N ALA A 403 16.17 -26.65 -28.32
CA ALA A 403 15.39 -25.91 -29.32
C ALA A 403 15.93 -24.49 -29.53
N ALA A 404 16.22 -23.77 -28.44
CA ALA A 404 16.78 -22.42 -28.51
C ALA A 404 18.19 -22.40 -29.12
N GLY A 405 19.06 -23.37 -28.79
CA GLY A 405 20.37 -23.50 -29.38
C GLY A 405 20.32 -23.81 -30.89
N ASN A 406 19.43 -24.72 -31.28
CA ASN A 406 19.25 -25.08 -32.71
C ASN A 406 18.62 -23.93 -33.49
N ASP A 407 17.69 -23.20 -32.95
CA ASP A 407 17.10 -22.01 -33.56
C ASP A 407 18.19 -20.99 -33.89
N MET A 408 19.07 -20.69 -32.93
CA MET A 408 20.17 -19.76 -33.14
C MET A 408 21.19 -20.26 -34.19
N LYS A 409 21.43 -21.57 -34.30
CA LYS A 409 22.29 -22.16 -35.33
C LYS A 409 21.69 -22.12 -36.72
N ALA A 410 20.37 -22.23 -36.81
CA ALA A 410 19.65 -22.26 -38.09
C ALA A 410 19.47 -20.85 -38.69
N ARG A 411 19.65 -19.81 -37.92
CA ARG A 411 19.52 -18.41 -38.38
C ARG A 411 20.71 -17.98 -39.22
N PRO A 412 20.49 -17.12 -40.22
CA PRO A 412 21.59 -16.42 -40.89
C PRO A 412 22.45 -15.66 -39.86
N GLU A 413 23.74 -15.54 -40.09
CA GLU A 413 24.68 -14.95 -39.13
C GLU A 413 24.34 -13.52 -38.74
N GLU A 414 23.86 -12.69 -39.70
CA GLU A 414 23.43 -11.32 -39.46
C GLU A 414 22.19 -11.24 -38.57
N GLU A 415 21.21 -12.14 -38.77
CA GLU A 415 20.00 -12.20 -37.93
C GLU A 415 20.35 -12.71 -36.53
N ALA A 416 21.13 -13.78 -36.42
CA ALA A 416 21.61 -14.31 -35.16
C ALA A 416 22.39 -13.24 -34.36
N GLY A 417 23.24 -12.46 -35.04
CA GLY A 417 23.95 -11.31 -34.45
C GLY A 417 23.03 -10.22 -33.94
N SER A 418 21.97 -9.91 -34.68
CA SER A 418 20.99 -8.90 -34.28
C SER A 418 20.18 -9.34 -33.06
N VAL A 419 19.70 -10.59 -33.02
CA VAL A 419 19.01 -11.19 -31.87
C VAL A 419 19.90 -11.18 -30.63
N LEU A 420 21.15 -11.58 -30.76
CA LEU A 420 22.14 -11.58 -29.69
C LEU A 420 22.41 -10.17 -29.17
N SER A 421 22.57 -9.20 -30.08
CA SER A 421 22.75 -7.77 -29.69
C SER A 421 21.56 -7.22 -28.91
N THR A 422 20.36 -7.56 -29.38
CA THR A 422 19.11 -7.16 -28.67
C THR A 422 19.04 -7.79 -27.29
N ALA A 423 19.29 -9.10 -27.15
CA ALA A 423 19.29 -9.78 -25.86
C ALA A 423 20.31 -9.17 -24.87
N LYS A 424 21.53 -8.84 -25.37
CA LYS A 424 22.57 -8.16 -24.57
C LYS A 424 22.17 -6.77 -24.11
N SER A 425 21.39 -6.03 -24.90
CA SER A 425 20.93 -4.67 -24.53
C SER A 425 20.04 -4.71 -23.29
N PHE A 426 19.16 -5.71 -23.17
CA PHE A 426 18.30 -5.90 -21.99
C PHE A 426 19.07 -6.30 -20.73
N LEU A 427 20.26 -6.88 -20.87
CA LEU A 427 21.10 -7.30 -19.75
C LEU A 427 22.14 -6.26 -19.34
N SER A 428 22.19 -5.11 -20.01
CA SER A 428 23.22 -4.07 -19.80
C SER A 428 23.35 -3.60 -18.36
N LEU A 429 22.24 -3.53 -17.60
CA LEU A 429 22.22 -3.20 -16.18
C LEU A 429 23.11 -4.14 -15.34
N TYR A 430 23.12 -5.41 -15.68
CA TYR A 430 23.79 -6.47 -14.90
C TYR A 430 25.31 -6.58 -15.15
N ARG A 431 25.86 -5.65 -15.95
CA ARG A 431 27.31 -5.45 -16.15
C ARG A 431 27.93 -4.52 -15.13
N ASP A 432 27.10 -3.69 -14.48
CA ASP A 432 27.57 -2.85 -13.37
C ASP A 432 28.12 -3.74 -12.25
N PRO A 433 29.41 -3.59 -11.84
CA PRO A 433 30.03 -4.50 -10.87
C PRO A 433 29.30 -4.54 -9.53
N VAL A 434 28.77 -3.39 -9.05
CA VAL A 434 28.05 -3.31 -7.79
C VAL A 434 26.70 -3.99 -7.88
N VAL A 435 25.94 -3.70 -8.94
CA VAL A 435 24.65 -4.36 -9.21
C VAL A 435 24.86 -5.86 -9.38
N ALA A 436 25.86 -6.27 -10.20
CA ALA A 436 26.17 -7.68 -10.43
C ALA A 436 26.50 -8.43 -9.13
N ASN A 437 27.26 -7.82 -8.24
CA ASN A 437 27.58 -8.41 -6.93
C ASN A 437 26.29 -8.61 -6.10
N ASN A 438 25.47 -7.58 -6.00
CA ASN A 438 24.27 -7.57 -5.15
C ASN A 438 23.14 -8.52 -5.64
N ILE A 439 23.21 -8.97 -6.91
CA ILE A 439 22.26 -9.92 -7.49
C ILE A 439 22.87 -11.28 -7.85
N SER A 440 24.08 -11.57 -7.37
CA SER A 440 24.77 -12.85 -7.68
C SER A 440 24.40 -13.99 -6.77
N GLU A 441 23.95 -13.70 -5.55
CA GLU A 441 23.55 -14.67 -4.53
C GLU A 441 22.41 -14.08 -3.68
N SER A 442 21.76 -14.89 -2.86
CA SER A 442 20.64 -14.42 -2.02
C SER A 442 20.95 -14.61 -0.54
N GLU A 443 20.78 -13.53 0.21
CA GLU A 443 20.82 -13.50 1.69
C GLU A 443 19.40 -13.49 2.31
N PHE A 444 18.36 -13.45 1.47
CA PHE A 444 16.96 -13.70 1.79
C PHE A 444 16.23 -14.27 0.57
N ARG A 445 15.05 -14.84 0.77
CA ARG A 445 14.12 -15.26 -0.27
C ARG A 445 12.81 -14.49 -0.14
N ILE A 446 12.09 -14.31 -1.25
CA ILE A 446 10.76 -13.68 -1.23
C ILE A 446 9.81 -14.40 -0.27
N ARG A 447 9.89 -15.71 -0.17
CA ARG A 447 9.07 -16.50 0.77
C ARG A 447 9.30 -16.15 2.23
N ASP A 448 10.48 -15.67 2.59
CA ASP A 448 10.81 -15.26 3.97
C ASP A 448 10.01 -14.03 4.42
N LEU A 449 9.46 -13.24 3.47
CA LEU A 449 8.60 -12.08 3.78
C LEU A 449 7.28 -12.47 4.42
N MET A 450 6.77 -13.69 4.17
CA MET A 450 5.50 -14.20 4.69
C MET A 450 5.63 -15.66 5.12
N TYR A 451 6.55 -15.92 6.06
CA TYR A 451 6.80 -17.27 6.58
C TYR A 451 5.57 -17.86 7.27
N HIS A 452 5.39 -19.17 7.11
CA HIS A 452 4.43 -19.97 7.87
C HIS A 452 4.96 -21.39 8.09
N SER A 453 4.93 -21.85 9.33
CA SER A 453 5.49 -23.15 9.72
C SER A 453 4.84 -24.36 9.02
N ASP A 454 3.54 -24.26 8.70
CA ASP A 454 2.79 -25.34 8.06
C ASP A 454 2.82 -25.28 6.53
N ASN A 455 3.56 -24.34 5.93
CA ASN A 455 3.63 -24.21 4.48
C ASN A 455 4.64 -25.23 3.92
N PRO A 456 4.20 -26.28 3.18
CA PRO A 456 5.09 -27.31 2.66
C PRO A 456 6.08 -26.78 1.60
N SER A 457 5.88 -25.56 1.10
CA SER A 457 6.83 -24.89 0.18
C SER A 457 7.94 -24.15 0.91
N MET A 458 7.91 -24.04 2.24
CA MET A 458 8.98 -23.46 3.04
C MET A 458 10.14 -24.44 3.19
N PRO A 459 11.38 -23.96 3.13
CA PRO A 459 12.54 -24.82 3.35
C PRO A 459 12.56 -25.35 4.78
N ASP A 460 13.18 -26.54 4.92
CA ASP A 460 13.43 -27.18 6.20
C ASP A 460 14.09 -26.21 7.20
N ASP A 461 13.61 -26.22 8.45
CA ASP A 461 14.07 -25.37 9.56
C ASP A 461 15.58 -25.45 9.85
N SER A 462 16.26 -26.46 9.32
CA SER A 462 17.72 -26.65 9.45
C SER A 462 18.58 -25.51 8.88
N ILE A 463 17.99 -24.65 8.03
CA ILE A 463 18.67 -23.49 7.42
C ILE A 463 18.67 -22.30 8.38
N PHE A 464 17.77 -22.26 9.35
CA PHE A 464 17.61 -21.18 10.31
C PHE A 464 18.21 -21.56 11.69
N LYS A 465 19.51 -21.33 11.85
CA LYS A 465 20.23 -21.72 13.09
C LYS A 465 19.71 -21.07 14.38
N ASP A 466 18.92 -19.99 14.31
CA ASP A 466 18.60 -19.17 15.47
C ASP A 466 17.16 -19.27 15.99
N GLY A 467 16.29 -20.12 15.40
CA GLY A 467 14.88 -20.25 15.84
C GLY A 467 14.01 -19.00 15.66
N ASN A 468 14.54 -17.93 15.08
CA ASN A 468 13.90 -16.61 14.94
C ASN A 468 13.22 -16.39 13.58
N HIS A 469 12.95 -17.43 12.84
CA HIS A 469 12.34 -17.39 11.50
C HIS A 469 10.88 -16.95 11.48
N ARG A 470 10.21 -16.85 12.63
CA ARG A 470 8.82 -16.38 12.77
C ARG A 470 8.66 -14.86 12.89
N GLN A 471 9.75 -14.10 12.76
CA GLN A 471 9.67 -12.65 12.82
C GLN A 471 9.11 -12.07 11.52
N ALA A 472 8.33 -11.00 11.65
CA ALA A 472 7.94 -10.20 10.50
C ALA A 472 9.19 -9.60 9.82
N VAL A 473 9.14 -9.48 8.49
CA VAL A 473 10.25 -8.98 7.68
C VAL A 473 9.87 -7.69 6.99
N THR A 474 10.71 -6.67 7.06
CA THR A 474 10.56 -5.43 6.31
C THR A 474 11.67 -5.30 5.28
N LEU A 475 11.30 -5.29 4.01
CA LEU A 475 12.20 -5.06 2.89
C LEU A 475 12.06 -3.61 2.40
N TYR A 476 13.13 -2.83 2.52
CA TYR A 476 13.23 -1.51 1.90
C TYR A 476 13.95 -1.63 0.56
N ILE A 477 13.24 -1.30 -0.52
CA ILE A 477 13.82 -1.22 -1.87
C ILE A 477 14.23 0.23 -2.09
N VAL A 478 15.51 0.51 -1.86
CA VAL A 478 16.06 1.86 -1.93
C VAL A 478 16.61 2.11 -3.33
N THR A 479 16.17 3.20 -3.93
CA THR A 479 16.67 3.64 -5.24
C THR A 479 16.94 5.13 -5.21
N GLN A 480 18.18 5.53 -5.47
CA GLN A 480 18.51 6.96 -5.53
C GLN A 480 17.85 7.62 -6.74
N PRO A 481 17.45 8.90 -6.67
CA PRO A 481 16.74 9.59 -7.74
C PRO A 481 17.46 9.60 -9.10
N ASN A 482 18.80 9.66 -9.10
CA ASN A 482 19.64 9.60 -10.29
C ASN A 482 19.66 8.22 -10.95
N ASP A 483 19.48 7.15 -10.19
CA ASP A 483 19.50 5.76 -10.65
C ASP A 483 18.10 5.17 -10.87
N LYS A 484 17.04 5.90 -10.54
CA LYS A 484 15.66 5.43 -10.59
C LYS A 484 15.30 4.75 -11.93
N ASN A 485 15.59 5.40 -13.05
CA ASN A 485 15.25 4.86 -14.37
C ASN A 485 16.12 3.68 -14.74
N ARG A 486 17.40 3.70 -14.37
CA ARG A 486 18.37 2.64 -14.62
C ARG A 486 18.03 1.36 -13.87
N LEU A 487 17.65 1.48 -12.59
CA LEU A 487 17.34 0.34 -11.70
C LEU A 487 15.89 -0.13 -11.82
N ARG A 488 15.02 0.64 -12.47
CA ARG A 488 13.58 0.31 -12.62
C ARG A 488 13.32 -1.12 -13.08
N PRO A 489 14.02 -1.68 -14.10
CA PRO A 489 13.78 -3.06 -14.53
C PRO A 489 13.95 -4.08 -13.40
N LEU A 490 15.00 -3.96 -12.60
CA LEU A 490 15.28 -4.86 -11.48
C LEU A 490 14.25 -4.75 -10.36
N VAL A 491 13.85 -3.51 -10.01
CA VAL A 491 12.78 -3.29 -9.00
C VAL A 491 11.45 -3.88 -9.48
N ARG A 492 11.13 -3.76 -10.76
CA ARG A 492 9.93 -4.37 -11.36
C ARG A 492 9.96 -5.89 -11.27
N VAL A 493 11.11 -6.50 -11.57
CA VAL A 493 11.30 -7.95 -11.41
C VAL A 493 11.00 -8.35 -9.97
N MET A 494 11.58 -7.66 -8.98
CA MET A 494 11.37 -7.97 -7.57
C MET A 494 9.90 -7.84 -7.16
N VAL A 495 9.23 -6.72 -7.45
CA VAL A 495 7.81 -6.50 -7.09
C VAL A 495 6.90 -7.52 -7.77
N ASN A 496 7.14 -7.83 -9.06
CA ASN A 496 6.38 -8.83 -9.78
C ASN A 496 6.55 -10.23 -9.16
N MET A 497 7.77 -10.63 -8.85
CA MET A 497 8.05 -11.92 -8.21
C MET A 497 7.45 -12.01 -6.80
N ILE A 498 7.45 -10.92 -6.02
CA ILE A 498 6.78 -10.87 -4.71
C ILE A 498 5.30 -11.22 -4.87
N VAL A 499 4.59 -10.57 -5.78
CA VAL A 499 3.16 -10.84 -5.99
C VAL A 499 2.93 -12.28 -6.48
N ARG A 500 3.69 -12.74 -7.48
CA ARG A 500 3.51 -14.09 -8.07
C ARG A 500 3.81 -15.21 -7.07
N LEU A 501 4.89 -15.12 -6.33
CA LEU A 501 5.33 -16.19 -5.43
C LEU A 501 4.52 -16.27 -4.15
N LEU A 502 4.06 -15.12 -3.63
CA LEU A 502 3.29 -15.08 -2.37
C LEU A 502 1.79 -15.27 -2.58
N ALA A 503 1.25 -15.03 -3.78
CA ALA A 503 -0.16 -15.26 -4.12
C ALA A 503 -0.37 -16.55 -4.94
N ASN A 504 0.43 -17.60 -4.72
CA ASN A 504 0.43 -18.79 -5.58
C ASN A 504 -0.58 -19.86 -5.14
N LYS A 505 -0.69 -20.17 -3.85
CA LYS A 505 -1.55 -21.24 -3.32
C LYS A 505 -2.53 -20.72 -2.27
N MET A 506 -3.78 -21.15 -2.35
CA MET A 506 -4.79 -20.93 -1.33
C MET A 506 -5.34 -22.28 -0.88
N GLU A 507 -5.29 -22.54 0.40
CA GLU A 507 -5.93 -23.71 1.02
C GLU A 507 -7.25 -23.29 1.67
N PHE A 508 -8.20 -24.22 1.71
CA PHE A 508 -9.51 -23.97 2.31
C PHE A 508 -9.73 -24.93 3.48
N GLU A 509 -10.09 -24.38 4.63
CA GLU A 509 -10.50 -25.15 5.78
C GLU A 509 -11.92 -24.73 6.17
N LYS A 510 -12.85 -25.71 6.24
CA LYS A 510 -14.27 -25.47 6.57
C LYS A 510 -14.95 -24.39 5.71
N GLY A 511 -14.57 -24.31 4.40
CA GLY A 511 -15.13 -23.36 3.44
C GLY A 511 -14.59 -21.93 3.58
N ARG A 512 -13.53 -21.71 4.36
CA ARG A 512 -12.85 -20.41 4.49
C ARG A 512 -11.40 -20.54 4.02
N PRO A 513 -10.82 -19.48 3.43
CA PRO A 513 -9.39 -19.47 3.12
C PRO A 513 -8.58 -19.69 4.40
N LYS A 514 -7.64 -20.65 4.37
CA LYS A 514 -6.66 -20.85 5.44
C LYS A 514 -5.51 -19.87 5.21
N ALA A 515 -5.16 -19.07 6.22
CA ALA A 515 -3.97 -18.23 6.15
C ALA A 515 -2.71 -19.12 6.13
N LEU A 516 -1.91 -19.01 5.07
CA LEU A 516 -0.62 -19.68 4.93
C LEU A 516 0.53 -18.71 5.22
N TYR A 517 0.35 -17.85 6.23
CA TYR A 517 1.31 -16.82 6.66
C TYR A 517 1.10 -16.50 8.14
N ASP A 518 2.17 -16.25 8.86
CA ASP A 518 2.14 -15.79 10.25
C ASP A 518 1.96 -14.27 10.33
N HIS A 519 2.46 -13.54 9.33
CA HIS A 519 2.38 -12.08 9.23
C HIS A 519 1.83 -11.65 7.88
N ARG A 520 0.91 -10.67 7.89
CA ARG A 520 0.43 -10.02 6.67
C ARG A 520 1.55 -9.20 6.05
N LEU A 521 1.53 -9.05 4.72
CA LEU A 521 2.50 -8.24 3.98
C LEU A 521 1.86 -6.95 3.48
N LEU A 522 2.42 -5.81 3.89
CA LEU A 522 2.08 -4.50 3.35
C LEU A 522 3.01 -4.17 2.17
N LEU A 523 2.44 -3.97 0.99
CA LEU A 523 3.13 -3.38 -0.15
C LEU A 523 2.96 -1.85 -0.10
N MET A 524 3.91 -1.14 0.52
CA MET A 524 3.93 0.33 0.61
C MET A 524 4.69 0.89 -0.60
N LEU A 525 3.96 1.19 -1.68
CA LEU A 525 4.53 1.67 -2.93
C LEU A 525 4.41 3.20 -3.01
N ASP A 526 5.37 3.89 -2.40
CA ASP A 526 5.51 5.35 -2.50
C ASP A 526 6.00 5.71 -3.91
N GLU A 527 5.24 6.48 -4.66
CA GLU A 527 5.45 6.76 -6.09
C GLU A 527 5.23 5.52 -7.00
N PHE A 528 4.11 4.80 -6.78
CA PHE A 528 3.73 3.60 -7.53
C PHE A 528 3.87 3.75 -9.07
N PRO A 529 3.44 4.86 -9.73
CA PRO A 529 3.58 5.01 -11.17
C PRO A 529 5.03 5.03 -11.67
N SER A 530 5.99 5.25 -10.79
CA SER A 530 7.41 5.24 -11.17
C SER A 530 7.92 3.87 -11.59
N LEU A 531 7.22 2.81 -11.20
CA LEU A 531 7.50 1.43 -11.59
C LEU A 531 7.05 1.13 -13.03
N GLY A 532 6.26 2.03 -13.67
CA GLY A 532 5.60 1.77 -14.94
C GLY A 532 4.45 0.77 -14.80
N LYS A 533 3.92 0.30 -15.92
CA LYS A 533 2.82 -0.65 -15.95
C LYS A 533 3.26 -2.02 -15.41
N LEU A 534 2.62 -2.50 -14.37
CA LEU A 534 2.79 -3.84 -13.77
C LEU A 534 1.47 -4.60 -13.91
N ASP A 535 1.26 -5.31 -15.02
CA ASP A 535 0.01 -6.03 -15.31
C ASP A 535 -0.37 -6.98 -14.17
N ILE A 536 0.62 -7.70 -13.63
CA ILE A 536 0.39 -8.61 -12.52
C ILE A 536 -0.24 -7.91 -11.31
N LEU A 537 0.13 -6.67 -11.02
CA LEU A 537 -0.44 -5.95 -9.88
C LEU A 537 -1.88 -5.53 -10.16
N GLN A 538 -2.17 -5.00 -11.37
CA GLN A 538 -3.53 -4.65 -11.76
C GLN A 538 -4.47 -5.86 -11.71
N GLU A 539 -4.03 -7.00 -12.26
CA GLU A 539 -4.82 -8.23 -12.30
C GLU A 539 -5.01 -8.84 -10.91
N SER A 540 -3.98 -8.78 -10.06
CA SER A 540 -3.95 -9.45 -8.78
C SER A 540 -4.61 -8.67 -7.64
N LEU A 541 -4.73 -7.34 -7.72
CA LEU A 541 -5.37 -6.53 -6.67
C LEU A 541 -6.75 -7.03 -6.27
N ALA A 542 -7.49 -7.62 -7.19
CA ALA A 542 -8.82 -8.17 -6.91
C ALA A 542 -8.81 -9.34 -5.91
N PHE A 543 -7.69 -10.05 -5.75
CA PHE A 543 -7.64 -11.29 -4.95
C PHE A 543 -6.46 -11.41 -3.98
N ILE A 544 -5.38 -10.63 -4.11
CA ILE A 544 -4.18 -10.79 -3.25
C ILE A 544 -4.44 -10.48 -1.77
N SER A 545 -5.49 -9.73 -1.47
CA SER A 545 -5.93 -9.52 -0.09
C SER A 545 -6.28 -10.84 0.64
N GLY A 546 -6.82 -11.83 -0.10
CA GLY A 546 -7.10 -13.17 0.40
C GLY A 546 -5.84 -13.98 0.76
N TYR A 547 -4.69 -13.63 0.19
CA TYR A 547 -3.38 -14.21 0.49
C TYR A 547 -2.61 -13.44 1.57
N GLY A 548 -3.23 -12.45 2.21
CA GLY A 548 -2.61 -11.64 3.24
C GLY A 548 -1.77 -10.45 2.74
N LEU A 549 -1.78 -10.17 1.44
CA LEU A 549 -1.09 -9.01 0.88
C LEU A 549 -2.03 -7.80 0.87
N LYS A 550 -1.58 -6.69 1.45
CA LYS A 550 -2.29 -5.40 1.45
C LYS A 550 -1.48 -4.39 0.66
N ALA A 551 -2.06 -3.86 -0.41
CA ALA A 551 -1.42 -2.78 -1.18
C ALA A 551 -1.80 -1.40 -0.63
N TYR A 552 -0.80 -0.54 -0.48
CA TYR A 552 -0.93 0.88 -0.23
C TYR A 552 -0.22 1.62 -1.36
N LEU A 553 -1.00 2.06 -2.34
CA LEU A 553 -0.51 2.64 -3.58
C LEU A 553 -0.59 4.17 -3.48
N ILE A 554 0.47 4.86 -3.86
CA ILE A 554 0.50 6.32 -3.87
C ILE A 554 0.83 6.81 -5.27
N THR A 555 -0.05 7.67 -5.80
CA THR A 555 0.10 8.34 -7.09
C THR A 555 -0.03 9.86 -6.94
N GLN A 556 0.49 10.64 -7.86
CA GLN A 556 0.35 12.09 -7.82
C GLN A 556 -1.01 12.56 -8.33
N ASP A 557 -1.50 11.93 -9.38
CA ASP A 557 -2.80 12.21 -10.00
C ASP A 557 -3.35 10.96 -10.72
N ILE A 558 -4.64 11.01 -11.09
CA ILE A 558 -5.32 9.90 -11.75
C ILE A 558 -4.80 9.66 -13.17
N ASN A 559 -4.29 10.71 -13.85
CA ASN A 559 -3.81 10.59 -15.22
C ASN A 559 -2.54 9.75 -15.31
N GLN A 560 -1.76 9.65 -14.22
CA GLN A 560 -0.62 8.73 -14.16
C GLN A 560 -1.07 7.26 -14.26
N LEU A 561 -2.26 6.92 -13.77
CA LEU A 561 -2.83 5.57 -13.89
C LEU A 561 -3.47 5.37 -15.26
N LYS A 562 -4.15 6.38 -15.78
CA LYS A 562 -4.89 6.35 -17.06
C LYS A 562 -4.02 6.58 -18.30
N SER A 563 -2.76 6.95 -18.13
CA SER A 563 -1.83 7.11 -19.26
C SER A 563 -1.72 5.83 -20.08
N LYS A 564 -1.86 5.93 -21.40
CA LYS A 564 -1.66 4.80 -22.32
C LYS A 564 -0.19 4.39 -22.45
N GLU A 565 0.72 5.33 -22.28
CA GLU A 565 2.17 5.10 -22.47
C GLU A 565 2.86 4.60 -21.22
N MET A 566 2.53 5.17 -20.05
CA MET A 566 3.23 4.93 -18.80
C MET A 566 2.35 4.28 -17.71
N GLY A 567 1.04 4.29 -17.89
CA GLY A 567 0.03 3.77 -16.97
C GLY A 567 -0.70 2.56 -17.54
N TYR A 568 -1.94 2.38 -17.10
CA TYR A 568 -2.78 1.22 -17.39
C TYR A 568 -3.88 1.46 -18.42
N GLY A 569 -4.01 2.71 -18.92
CA GLY A 569 -5.05 3.12 -19.86
C GLY A 569 -6.34 3.58 -19.16
N GLU A 570 -7.33 3.99 -19.97
CA GLU A 570 -8.60 4.50 -19.44
C GLU A 570 -9.41 3.45 -18.67
N ASP A 571 -9.24 2.17 -19.02
CA ASP A 571 -9.95 1.04 -18.42
C ASP A 571 -9.19 0.45 -17.20
N GLU A 572 -8.33 1.24 -16.55
CA GLU A 572 -7.62 0.79 -15.37
C GLU A 572 -8.57 0.33 -14.27
N THR A 573 -8.20 -0.75 -13.58
CA THR A 573 -9.01 -1.34 -12.51
C THR A 573 -8.45 -1.09 -11.11
N ILE A 574 -7.34 -0.37 -11.00
CA ILE A 574 -6.65 -0.10 -9.72
C ILE A 574 -7.53 0.73 -8.79
N THR A 575 -8.15 1.79 -9.31
CA THR A 575 -9.06 2.65 -8.54
C THR A 575 -10.25 1.88 -7.99
N SER A 576 -10.85 0.98 -8.80
CA SER A 576 -12.01 0.19 -8.38
C SER A 576 -11.66 -0.91 -7.36
N ASN A 577 -10.43 -1.41 -7.37
CA ASN A 577 -9.95 -2.43 -6.42
C ASN A 577 -9.47 -1.85 -5.08
N CYS A 578 -9.35 -0.51 -4.96
CA CYS A 578 -8.96 0.14 -3.71
C CYS A 578 -10.17 0.62 -2.93
N HIS A 579 -10.49 -0.10 -1.84
CA HIS A 579 -11.63 0.17 -0.96
C HIS A 579 -11.52 1.50 -0.23
N VAL A 580 -10.30 1.90 0.13
CA VAL A 580 -10.02 3.21 0.73
C VAL A 580 -9.28 4.06 -0.28
N GLN A 581 -9.82 5.24 -0.57
CA GLN A 581 -9.14 6.24 -1.39
C GLN A 581 -9.01 7.52 -0.57
N ASN A 582 -7.81 8.10 -0.57
CA ASN A 582 -7.60 9.38 0.09
C ASN A 582 -6.83 10.34 -0.83
N ALA A 583 -7.04 11.63 -0.62
CA ALA A 583 -6.46 12.65 -1.47
C ALA A 583 -6.12 13.92 -0.71
N TYR A 584 -4.99 14.49 -1.05
CA TYR A 584 -4.66 15.89 -0.78
C TYR A 584 -5.24 16.79 -1.86
N ALA A 585 -5.11 18.11 -1.73
CA ALA A 585 -5.52 19.04 -2.77
C ALA A 585 -4.88 18.66 -4.11
N PRO A 586 -5.67 18.26 -5.13
CA PRO A 586 -5.12 17.86 -6.43
C PRO A 586 -4.68 19.08 -7.23
N ASN A 587 -3.64 18.93 -8.04
CA ASN A 587 -3.16 19.96 -8.95
C ASN A 587 -3.84 19.88 -10.34
N ARG A 588 -4.55 18.79 -10.63
CA ARG A 588 -5.19 18.52 -11.91
C ARG A 588 -6.71 18.42 -11.77
N ILE A 589 -7.40 18.97 -12.78
CA ILE A 589 -8.87 19.02 -12.76
C ILE A 589 -9.48 17.61 -12.85
N GLU A 590 -8.89 16.70 -13.61
CA GLU A 590 -9.41 15.34 -13.78
C GLU A 590 -9.44 14.57 -12.45
N THR A 591 -8.39 14.74 -11.62
CA THR A 591 -8.37 14.17 -10.27
C THR A 591 -9.41 14.86 -9.38
N ALA A 592 -9.58 16.17 -9.48
CA ALA A 592 -10.58 16.91 -8.73
C ALA A 592 -12.02 16.49 -9.11
N GLU A 593 -12.30 16.26 -10.39
CA GLU A 593 -13.58 15.73 -10.88
C GLU A 593 -13.84 14.31 -10.36
N HIS A 594 -12.81 13.46 -10.36
CA HIS A 594 -12.91 12.10 -9.80
C HIS A 594 -13.31 12.15 -8.31
N LEU A 595 -12.63 12.97 -7.52
CA LEU A 595 -12.91 13.12 -6.09
C LEU A 595 -14.29 13.72 -5.82
N SER A 596 -14.71 14.72 -6.61
CA SER A 596 -16.03 15.33 -6.52
C SER A 596 -17.14 14.32 -6.82
N LYS A 597 -16.98 13.50 -7.86
CA LYS A 597 -17.91 12.41 -8.20
C LYS A 597 -17.98 11.36 -7.09
N MET A 598 -16.86 10.99 -6.48
CA MET A 598 -16.83 10.07 -5.34
C MET A 598 -17.53 10.64 -4.10
N ALA A 599 -17.42 11.93 -3.86
CA ALA A 599 -18.10 12.60 -2.74
C ALA A 599 -19.63 12.60 -2.90
N GLY A 600 -20.10 12.51 -4.14
CA GLY A 600 -21.52 12.44 -4.48
C GLY A 600 -22.23 13.78 -4.45
N GLN A 601 -23.57 13.72 -4.57
CA GLN A 601 -24.40 14.89 -4.72
C GLN A 601 -25.32 15.07 -3.51
N THR A 602 -25.57 16.33 -3.15
CA THR A 602 -26.43 16.72 -2.04
C THR A 602 -27.54 17.67 -2.54
N THR A 603 -28.64 17.71 -1.84
CA THR A 603 -29.73 18.64 -2.08
C THR A 603 -29.45 19.92 -1.33
N ILE A 604 -29.37 21.05 -2.03
CA ILE A 604 -29.35 22.38 -1.44
C ILE A 604 -30.71 23.05 -1.60
N VAL A 605 -31.20 23.67 -0.53
CA VAL A 605 -32.42 24.45 -0.56
C VAL A 605 -32.04 25.93 -0.74
N LYS A 606 -32.40 26.49 -1.86
CA LYS A 606 -32.26 27.93 -2.13
C LYS A 606 -33.55 28.64 -1.74
N GLU A 607 -33.45 29.70 -0.97
CA GLU A 607 -34.57 30.56 -0.63
C GLU A 607 -34.59 31.73 -1.61
N ASP A 608 -35.55 31.70 -2.55
CA ASP A 608 -35.81 32.84 -3.43
C ASP A 608 -36.84 33.75 -2.79
N VAL A 609 -36.39 34.92 -2.37
CA VAL A 609 -37.26 35.96 -1.77
C VAL A 609 -37.62 36.95 -2.89
N SER A 610 -38.83 36.88 -3.40
CA SER A 610 -39.37 37.94 -4.28
C SER A 610 -40.21 38.92 -3.47
N ILE A 611 -39.82 40.18 -3.54
CA ILE A 611 -40.57 41.32 -2.94
C ILE A 611 -41.33 41.98 -4.09
N ASN A 612 -42.66 41.78 -4.11
CA ASN A 612 -43.53 42.51 -5.02
C ASN A 612 -44.06 43.76 -4.34
N MET A 613 -43.65 44.90 -4.84
CA MET A 613 -44.28 46.19 -4.49
C MET A 613 -45.46 46.42 -5.43
N SER A 614 -46.67 46.32 -4.98
CA SER A 614 -47.84 46.72 -5.78
C SER A 614 -47.94 48.27 -5.74
N GLN A 615 -47.78 48.87 -6.90
CA GLN A 615 -47.94 50.32 -7.10
C GLN A 615 -49.44 50.63 -7.24
N GLY A 616 -50.19 50.62 -6.13
CA GLY A 616 -51.60 50.99 -6.07
C GLY A 616 -51.85 51.86 -4.86
N GLY A 617 -52.20 53.12 -5.08
CA GLY A 617 -52.40 54.13 -4.03
C GLY A 617 -53.53 53.80 -3.08
N GLY A 618 -53.18 53.39 -1.88
CA GLY A 618 -54.07 53.24 -0.73
C GLY A 618 -53.27 53.07 0.54
N LEU A 619 -53.76 53.59 1.66
CA LEU A 619 -53.10 53.66 2.97
C LEU A 619 -52.68 52.28 3.56
N PHE A 620 -52.88 51.16 2.84
CA PHE A 620 -52.50 49.77 3.19
C PHE A 620 -51.88 49.04 2.01
N SER A 621 -50.95 49.63 1.27
CA SER A 621 -50.18 48.88 0.26
C SER A 621 -49.20 47.91 1.00
N GLY A 622 -49.64 46.70 1.21
CA GLY A 622 -48.84 45.65 1.84
C GLY A 622 -47.69 45.20 0.99
N LEU A 623 -46.47 45.26 1.52
CA LEU A 623 -45.31 44.53 1.01
C LEU A 623 -45.63 43.01 1.02
N SER A 624 -45.95 42.45 -0.14
CA SER A 624 -46.10 41.02 -0.26
C SER A 624 -44.70 40.38 -0.46
N LYS A 625 -44.23 39.68 0.57
CA LYS A 625 -42.98 38.95 0.58
C LYS A 625 -43.29 37.49 0.28
N ASN A 626 -43.10 37.08 -0.97
CA ASN A 626 -43.20 35.68 -1.37
C ASN A 626 -41.85 35.00 -1.15
N LYS A 627 -41.83 34.00 -0.27
CA LYS A 627 -40.70 33.09 -0.08
C LYS A 627 -41.01 31.79 -0.82
N SER A 628 -40.24 31.49 -1.85
CA SER A 628 -40.26 30.18 -2.50
C SER A 628 -38.96 29.41 -2.15
N LEU A 629 -39.11 28.19 -1.70
CA LEU A 629 -38.01 27.27 -1.47
C LEU A 629 -37.80 26.49 -2.75
N ARG A 630 -36.65 26.66 -3.38
CA ARG A 630 -36.25 25.90 -4.56
C ARG A 630 -35.16 24.92 -4.16
N GLU A 631 -35.44 23.65 -4.29
CA GLU A 631 -34.46 22.58 -4.13
C GLU A 631 -33.62 22.51 -5.41
N SER A 632 -32.31 22.38 -5.28
CA SER A 632 -31.40 22.17 -6.41
C SER A 632 -30.31 21.20 -6.04
N GLN A 633 -29.88 20.47 -7.04
CA GLN A 633 -28.74 19.56 -6.95
C GLN A 633 -27.42 20.33 -6.84
N ARG A 634 -26.51 19.85 -6.01
CA ARG A 634 -25.14 20.32 -5.93
C ARG A 634 -24.23 19.15 -5.57
N GLU A 635 -23.04 19.12 -6.10
CA GLU A 635 -21.98 18.25 -5.61
C GLU A 635 -21.66 18.58 -4.15
N LEU A 636 -21.41 17.56 -3.32
CA LEU A 636 -21.04 17.74 -1.91
C LEU A 636 -19.79 18.61 -1.77
N ILE A 637 -18.83 18.40 -2.68
CA ILE A 637 -17.66 19.25 -2.91
C ILE A 637 -17.44 19.36 -4.41
N THR A 638 -17.33 20.57 -4.94
CA THR A 638 -17.08 20.79 -6.37
C THR A 638 -15.60 20.54 -6.71
N PRO A 639 -15.26 20.24 -7.99
CA PRO A 639 -13.87 20.09 -8.41
C PRO A 639 -12.99 21.29 -8.03
N ASP A 640 -13.51 22.49 -8.19
CA ASP A 640 -12.85 23.73 -7.80
C ASP A 640 -12.60 23.83 -6.28
N GLU A 641 -13.55 23.37 -5.45
CA GLU A 641 -13.38 23.29 -4.01
C GLU A 641 -12.36 22.20 -3.62
N CYS A 642 -12.31 21.08 -4.35
CA CYS A 642 -11.28 20.05 -4.14
C CYS A 642 -9.86 20.62 -4.38
N MET A 643 -9.68 21.40 -5.44
CA MET A 643 -8.39 22.04 -5.74
C MET A 643 -7.98 23.11 -4.73
N ARG A 644 -8.95 23.67 -3.98
CA ARG A 644 -8.75 24.70 -2.95
C ARG A 644 -8.78 24.17 -1.52
N LEU A 645 -8.65 22.86 -1.33
CA LEU A 645 -8.44 22.32 0.02
C LEU A 645 -7.24 23.01 0.66
N LYS A 646 -7.32 23.28 1.98
CA LYS A 646 -6.25 23.96 2.71
C LYS A 646 -4.94 23.19 2.54
N LEU A 647 -3.95 23.84 1.93
CA LEU A 647 -2.61 23.28 1.79
C LEU A 647 -1.88 23.30 3.13
N PRO A 648 -0.90 22.40 3.35
CA PRO A 648 -0.05 22.46 4.54
C PRO A 648 0.77 23.75 4.55
N VAL A 649 0.89 24.39 5.72
CA VAL A 649 1.77 25.55 5.90
C VAL A 649 3.21 25.06 5.95
N LYS A 650 4.10 25.75 5.27
CA LYS A 650 5.51 25.39 5.14
C LYS A 650 6.42 26.54 5.58
N ASP A 651 7.54 26.15 6.19
CA ASP A 651 8.69 27.02 6.39
C ASP A 651 9.86 26.44 5.57
N GLY A 652 10.19 27.11 4.47
CA GLY A 652 11.11 26.59 3.47
C GLY A 652 10.64 25.25 2.88
N ALA A 653 11.41 24.18 3.09
CA ALA A 653 11.06 22.83 2.67
C ALA A 653 10.21 22.06 3.68
N ASN A 654 10.15 22.52 4.95
CA ASN A 654 9.52 21.80 6.04
C ASN A 654 8.05 22.16 6.21
N ILE A 655 7.19 21.17 6.41
CA ILE A 655 5.80 21.36 6.76
C ILE A 655 5.73 21.69 8.25
N ILE A 656 5.04 22.79 8.60
CA ILE A 656 4.86 23.22 10.00
C ILE A 656 3.39 23.07 10.49
N GLU A 657 2.39 23.18 9.59
CA GLU A 657 1.00 22.93 9.92
C GLU A 657 0.34 21.98 8.94
N PRO A 658 -0.65 21.18 9.40
CA PRO A 658 -1.36 20.24 8.55
C PRO A 658 -2.24 20.93 7.51
N GLY A 659 -2.33 20.33 6.34
CA GLY A 659 -3.34 20.62 5.33
C GLY A 659 -4.61 19.78 5.53
N GLU A 660 -5.64 20.09 4.73
CA GLU A 660 -6.84 19.28 4.60
C GLU A 660 -6.63 18.11 3.63
N MET A 661 -7.43 17.07 3.80
CA MET A 661 -7.49 15.93 2.89
C MET A 661 -8.89 15.34 2.84
N LEU A 662 -9.20 14.63 1.77
CA LEU A 662 -10.42 13.86 1.62
C LEU A 662 -10.11 12.38 1.83
N ILE A 663 -11.01 11.67 2.52
CA ILE A 663 -10.89 10.23 2.74
C ILE A 663 -12.22 9.60 2.37
N PHE A 664 -12.17 8.60 1.51
CA PHE A 664 -13.32 7.82 1.04
C PHE A 664 -13.13 6.38 1.46
N VAL A 665 -14.14 5.83 2.11
CA VAL A 665 -14.22 4.41 2.47
C VAL A 665 -15.50 3.87 1.86
N ALA A 666 -15.43 2.81 1.08
CA ALA A 666 -16.60 2.26 0.41
C ALA A 666 -17.69 1.90 1.42
N GLY A 667 -18.93 2.31 1.13
CA GLY A 667 -20.09 2.10 2.01
C GLY A 667 -20.29 3.18 3.08
N TYR A 668 -19.41 4.18 3.20
CA TYR A 668 -19.52 5.26 4.18
C TYR A 668 -19.51 6.64 3.52
N PRO A 669 -20.11 7.66 4.18
CA PRO A 669 -20.03 9.04 3.70
C PRO A 669 -18.58 9.53 3.62
N ALA A 670 -18.31 10.48 2.71
CA ALA A 670 -16.99 11.09 2.56
C ALA A 670 -16.51 11.79 3.86
N ILE A 671 -15.25 11.66 4.18
CA ILE A 671 -14.63 12.29 5.35
C ILE A 671 -13.80 13.49 4.88
N ARG A 672 -14.08 14.68 5.44
CA ARG A 672 -13.20 15.83 5.33
C ARG A 672 -12.23 15.78 6.50
N GLY A 673 -11.03 15.31 6.23
CA GLY A 673 -9.99 15.06 7.21
C GLY A 673 -8.87 16.09 7.17
N VAL A 674 -7.88 15.86 8.02
CA VAL A 674 -6.65 16.64 8.10
C VAL A 674 -5.43 15.73 7.95
N GLN A 675 -4.35 16.28 7.46
CA GLN A 675 -3.08 15.58 7.35
C GLN A 675 -2.52 15.33 8.76
N PRO A 676 -2.31 14.08 9.20
CA PRO A 676 -1.58 13.81 10.43
C PRO A 676 -0.09 14.04 10.19
N LEU A 677 0.61 14.70 11.11
CA LEU A 677 2.04 14.97 11.01
C LEU A 677 2.77 14.21 12.11
N TYR A 678 3.56 13.19 11.76
CA TYR A 678 4.21 12.30 12.73
C TYR A 678 5.07 13.05 13.75
N PHE A 679 5.75 14.12 13.33
CA PHE A 679 6.63 14.91 14.19
C PHE A 679 5.89 15.83 15.18
N LYS A 680 4.56 16.03 15.01
CA LYS A 680 3.71 16.70 16.00
C LYS A 680 3.11 15.76 17.04
N ASP A 681 3.18 14.46 16.80
CA ASP A 681 2.74 13.44 17.73
C ASP A 681 3.94 12.92 18.53
N PRO A 682 3.94 13.05 19.87
CA PRO A 682 5.08 12.65 20.70
C PRO A 682 5.45 11.17 20.58
N VAL A 683 4.46 10.30 20.32
CA VAL A 683 4.70 8.86 20.18
C VAL A 683 5.41 8.56 18.87
N TYR A 684 4.90 9.10 17.76
CA TYR A 684 5.51 8.88 16.45
C TYR A 684 6.87 9.56 16.32
N LEU A 685 7.03 10.76 16.88
CA LEU A 685 8.32 11.44 16.91
C LEU A 685 9.37 10.60 17.63
N LYS A 686 9.03 10.05 18.80
CA LYS A 686 9.92 9.18 19.57
C LYS A 686 10.29 7.90 18.80
N ARG A 687 9.33 7.33 18.07
CA ARG A 687 9.56 6.16 17.22
C ARG A 687 10.49 6.47 16.05
N ALA A 688 10.32 7.62 15.40
CA ALA A 688 11.16 8.08 14.28
C ALA A 688 12.60 8.44 14.71
N GLN A 689 12.81 8.75 16.00
CA GLN A 689 14.13 9.07 16.56
C GLN A 689 14.95 7.84 17.00
N VAL A 690 14.38 6.63 16.85
CA VAL A 690 15.15 5.40 17.14
C VAL A 690 16.27 5.26 16.12
N THR A 691 17.48 5.08 16.61
CA THR A 691 18.69 4.97 15.78
C THR A 691 18.51 3.92 14.68
N THR A 692 18.78 4.33 13.44
CA THR A 692 18.78 3.45 12.28
C THR A 692 19.85 2.36 12.42
N PRO A 693 19.59 1.10 12.05
CA PRO A 693 20.62 0.05 12.03
C PRO A 693 21.80 0.47 11.15
N ALA A 694 23.01 0.18 11.60
CA ALA A 694 24.21 0.44 10.83
C ALA A 694 24.30 -0.45 9.58
N ASP A 695 23.85 -1.71 9.71
CA ASP A 695 23.84 -2.71 8.65
C ASP A 695 22.44 -3.27 8.43
N THR A 696 22.22 -3.83 7.23
CA THR A 696 21.02 -4.62 6.93
C THR A 696 21.07 -5.96 7.66
N ASP A 697 19.89 -6.45 8.12
CA ASP A 697 19.79 -7.83 8.60
C ASP A 697 20.01 -8.81 7.43
N ARG A 698 20.43 -10.04 7.75
CA ARG A 698 20.54 -11.15 6.82
C ARG A 698 19.76 -12.34 7.35
N ILE A 699 18.91 -12.93 6.49
CA ILE A 699 18.07 -14.07 6.89
C ILE A 699 18.79 -15.37 6.60
N ARG A 700 19.48 -15.43 5.45
CA ARG A 700 20.17 -16.63 4.98
C ARG A 700 21.65 -16.38 4.79
N LEU A 701 22.47 -17.40 5.00
CA LEU A 701 23.87 -17.36 4.62
C LEU A 701 23.98 -17.76 3.13
N PRO A 702 24.70 -16.98 2.32
CA PRO A 702 24.92 -17.33 0.92
C PRO A 702 25.67 -18.67 0.82
N VAL A 703 25.21 -19.52 -0.09
CA VAL A 703 25.77 -20.89 -0.28
C VAL A 703 27.28 -20.85 -0.59
N ARG A 704 27.76 -19.79 -1.24
CA ARG A 704 29.19 -19.59 -1.56
C ARG A 704 30.07 -19.44 -0.31
N ARG A 705 29.61 -18.75 0.74
CA ARG A 705 30.39 -18.63 1.98
C ARG A 705 30.55 -19.95 2.70
N MET A 706 29.54 -20.83 2.63
CA MET A 706 29.65 -22.18 3.21
C MET A 706 30.71 -23.04 2.50
N GLN A 707 30.92 -22.87 1.18
CA GLN A 707 31.93 -23.61 0.42
C GLN A 707 33.35 -23.06 0.59
N SER A 708 33.50 -21.75 0.84
CA SER A 708 34.80 -21.12 1.09
C SER A 708 35.29 -21.33 2.54
N GLU A 709 34.38 -21.40 3.51
CA GLU A 709 34.75 -21.69 4.90
C GLU A 709 35.17 -23.14 5.11
N THR A 710 34.70 -24.09 4.32
CA THR A 710 35.15 -25.50 4.36
C THR A 710 36.56 -25.71 3.75
N ILE A 711 37.08 -24.76 3.00
CA ILE A 711 38.41 -24.88 2.34
C ILE A 711 39.55 -24.26 3.15
N ASN A 712 39.28 -23.46 4.18
CA ASN A 712 40.31 -22.70 4.90
C ASN A 712 40.48 -23.07 6.38
N VAL A 713 40.38 -24.36 6.73
CA VAL A 713 40.82 -24.84 8.05
C VAL A 713 42.31 -24.59 8.30
N HIS A 714 43.13 -24.39 7.26
CA HIS A 714 44.54 -24.03 7.38
C HIS A 714 44.77 -22.54 7.68
N ASP A 715 43.92 -21.62 7.23
CA ASP A 715 44.01 -20.19 7.51
C ASP A 715 43.46 -19.79 8.88
N ILE A 716 42.48 -20.52 9.38
CA ILE A 716 41.97 -20.33 10.73
C ILE A 716 43.05 -20.64 11.76
N ARG A 717 43.84 -21.70 11.57
CA ARG A 717 44.98 -22.00 12.45
C ARG A 717 46.08 -20.94 12.39
N LYS A 718 46.29 -20.28 11.25
CA LYS A 718 47.24 -19.16 11.17
C LYS A 718 46.74 -17.90 11.90
N ARG A 719 45.45 -17.57 11.76
CA ARG A 719 44.85 -16.44 12.50
C ARG A 719 44.80 -16.66 13.98
N ASP A 720 44.52 -17.87 14.46
CA ASP A 720 44.53 -18.19 15.90
C ASP A 720 45.98 -18.10 16.47
N HIS A 721 47.01 -18.44 15.68
CA HIS A 721 48.42 -18.22 16.06
C HIS A 721 48.82 -16.77 16.05
N GLU A 722 48.31 -15.94 15.13
CA GLU A 722 48.59 -14.50 15.10
C GLU A 722 47.85 -13.75 16.20
N VAL A 723 46.64 -14.12 16.53
CA VAL A 723 45.85 -13.56 17.66
C VAL A 723 46.45 -13.96 19.01
N GLN A 724 46.95 -15.22 19.16
CA GLN A 724 47.65 -15.64 20.36
C GLN A 724 49.04 -14.97 20.51
N SER A 725 49.76 -14.67 19.43
CA SER A 725 51.02 -13.96 19.49
C SER A 725 50.84 -12.44 19.76
N GLN A 726 49.72 -11.84 19.29
CA GLN A 726 49.38 -10.45 19.63
C GLN A 726 48.86 -10.31 21.06
N SER A 727 48.15 -11.30 21.61
CA SER A 727 47.69 -11.29 23.00
C SER A 727 48.85 -11.51 24.01
N GLN A 728 49.96 -12.16 23.60
CA GLN A 728 51.15 -12.29 24.43
C GLN A 728 52.06 -11.04 24.41
N SER A 729 51.94 -10.17 23.41
CA SER A 729 52.71 -8.90 23.35
C SER A 729 52.03 -7.71 24.04
N LEU A 730 50.75 -7.86 24.48
CA LEU A 730 49.96 -6.84 25.19
C LEU A 730 49.83 -7.09 26.71
N GLY A 731 50.62 -8.02 27.25
CA GLY A 731 50.57 -8.43 28.64
C GLY A 731 51.51 -7.62 29.58
N THR A 732 51.52 -6.32 29.56
CA THR A 732 52.02 -5.46 30.63
C THR A 732 51.46 -4.05 30.51
N VAL A 733 50.21 -3.87 30.91
CA VAL A 733 49.71 -2.56 31.38
C VAL A 733 48.85 -2.82 32.60
N GLU A 734 49.23 -2.17 33.69
CA GLU A 734 48.69 -2.29 35.04
C GLU A 734 47.15 -2.15 35.11
N ALA A 735 46.57 -3.01 35.95
CA ALA A 735 45.17 -2.96 36.33
C ALA A 735 44.82 -1.65 37.05
N GLN A 736 44.05 -0.77 36.42
CA GLN A 736 43.31 0.29 37.10
C GLN A 736 41.95 -0.26 37.61
N LYS A 737 41.72 -0.01 38.91
CA LYS A 737 40.51 -0.38 39.66
C LYS A 737 39.25 0.16 38.99
N PRO A 738 38.11 -0.57 39.09
CA PRO A 738 36.81 -0.07 38.62
C PRO A 738 36.34 1.09 39.54
N MET A 739 36.00 2.21 38.94
CA MET A 739 35.29 3.35 39.57
C MET A 739 33.89 2.97 40.00
N SER A 740 33.54 3.33 41.24
CA SER A 740 32.24 3.10 41.81
C SER A 740 31.20 4.10 41.32
N LEU A 741 29.94 3.68 41.32
CA LEU A 741 28.74 4.37 40.77
C LEU A 741 28.34 5.66 41.54
N ASN A 742 29.16 6.20 42.42
CA ASN A 742 28.78 7.30 43.33
C ASN A 742 29.40 8.69 43.02
N ASP A 743 30.17 8.84 41.93
CA ASP A 743 30.89 10.11 41.67
C ASP A 743 30.25 10.99 40.58
N CYS A 744 28.99 10.79 40.25
CA CYS A 744 28.25 11.64 39.30
C CYS A 744 27.03 12.33 39.93
N VAL A 745 27.23 13.03 41.06
CA VAL A 745 26.27 14.05 41.54
C VAL A 745 27.07 15.22 42.09
N THR A 746 26.96 16.33 41.43
CA THR A 746 27.15 17.73 41.77
C THR A 746 27.95 18.51 40.73
N THR A 747 27.26 19.27 39.91
CA THR A 747 27.63 20.66 39.58
C THR A 747 26.37 21.44 39.21
N ASP A 748 26.21 22.56 39.93
CA ASP A 748 25.15 23.56 39.84
C ASP A 748 25.03 24.23 38.44
N PRO A 749 23.83 24.68 38.07
CA PRO A 749 23.60 25.46 36.86
C PRO A 749 23.67 26.98 37.20
N LYS A 750 24.83 27.58 37.05
CA LYS A 750 24.97 29.04 36.90
C LYS A 750 26.29 29.30 36.14
N GLU A 751 26.12 29.81 34.95
CA GLU A 751 26.99 30.60 34.09
C GLU A 751 26.94 30.12 32.64
N ALA A 752 26.07 30.76 31.87
CA ALA A 752 26.36 31.29 30.54
C ALA A 752 25.12 31.95 29.98
N ALA A 753 25.24 33.26 29.84
CA ALA A 753 24.30 34.14 29.17
C ALA A 753 24.24 33.85 27.63
#